data_6a21007daecf775261d898dd3054fabb
#
_entry.id   6a21007daecf775261d898dd3054fabb
#
_cell.length_a   1.000
_cell.length_b   1.000
_cell.length_c   1.000
_cell.angle_alpha   90.00
_cell.angle_beta   90.00
_cell.angle_gamma   90.00
#
_symmetry.space_group_name_H-M   'P 1'
#
loop_
_entity.id
_entity.type
_entity.pdbx_description
1 polymer ?
#
loop_
_entity_poly.entity_id
_entity_poly.type
_entity_poly.pdbx_seq_one_letter_code
_entity_poly.pdbx_strand_id
1 'polypeptide(L)'
;MEGLKDKRYFIVFDDLWTIDMWRWIQEFAVASNNRKGSRIVVTTRDVGLAKECSGDSHIYQLKPLQPVDAANLLLRKSRKRQEDMERDGNIVEKLVKKCGGLPLAILMVGGVLATKKVAEWRQFYDHLPSELETNPSLEAMRRMIILSYNHLPSHLKSCFLYLSIFPEDFEIKRRHLVNRWIAKGFIKARGRVNIEDVGKSYFIELINRSMIIPSRVNVEGTVKSCRVHDIMRDVMVSIARDENFVYLTADDNVTSVTEENFRHVSYHGRKFLKECIDWRHFRSSTMFGERPIEPPAPLFLPSTRMLRVLDLHGAHFGITKKDIKDIGLFRHLKYLNIGSAKAYSNVYRIPRSIGKLKGLQTLEIRMTDISTIPNEICNLQSLRSIRCKKTHWSYLGLQPSMGCLMDMMYHQMITRNSHEKALKSRMPCFRHWSIYKGVSVPRGISKLQELQTLEVVDIKRSDANAIKELGELVQLKKLGVVTKEATEQKCKLLCAAIEKLTSLYSLNVDADYHGSLEWLHSVSSPPLPMRSLKLVGRLGEMPDWIGSLTHLVKIYLGHSELKGDKTMELLGTLPKLMLLGLRQNAYVGKSLVFGARAFPNLRELDIFYPDRVREVIFEEDTSYQLAKIQFRGGRCVEFIGIKHLPRVKEISLGLGARVAKLGDLQGEVEAHPNHPVLRLVEDWSMHNIDPSEHEALEEELANFRRQHQQERSTNNRKWWPWRQRAQSVFIFHHIQGSNVEDDGDDFFSCTSHDEDAC
;
A
#
# COMPACT_ATOMS: atom_id res chain seq x y z
N MET A 1 -44.90 -13.96 -19.27
CA MET A 1 -44.73 -14.87 -18.14
C MET A 1 -45.40 -16.23 -18.27
N GLU A 2 -46.66 -16.32 -18.65
CA GLU A 2 -47.36 -17.60 -18.76
C GLU A 2 -46.67 -18.61 -19.69
N GLY A 3 -46.07 -18.16 -20.79
CA GLY A 3 -45.39 -19.04 -21.76
C GLY A 3 -44.08 -19.71 -21.26
N LEU A 4 -43.51 -19.30 -20.14
CA LEU A 4 -42.27 -19.85 -19.57
C LEU A 4 -42.49 -20.66 -18.29
N LYS A 5 -43.67 -20.65 -17.73
CA LYS A 5 -43.99 -21.23 -16.41
C LYS A 5 -43.70 -22.74 -16.34
N ASP A 6 -43.98 -23.45 -17.41
CA ASP A 6 -43.84 -24.92 -17.49
C ASP A 6 -42.65 -25.38 -18.36
N LYS A 7 -41.81 -24.44 -18.82
CA LYS A 7 -40.68 -24.74 -19.68
C LYS A 7 -39.34 -24.59 -18.93
N ARG A 8 -38.39 -25.46 -19.27
CA ARG A 8 -37.01 -25.25 -18.89
C ARG A 8 -36.38 -24.25 -19.85
N TYR A 9 -35.86 -23.15 -19.32
CA TYR A 9 -35.24 -22.09 -20.10
C TYR A 9 -33.84 -21.74 -19.63
N PHE A 10 -33.06 -21.17 -20.52
CA PHE A 10 -31.80 -20.52 -20.26
C PHE A 10 -31.87 -19.11 -20.86
N ILE A 11 -31.81 -18.10 -19.99
CA ILE A 11 -31.92 -16.69 -20.39
C ILE A 11 -30.64 -15.96 -20.00
N VAL A 12 -30.13 -15.15 -20.91
CA VAL A 12 -28.99 -14.26 -20.66
C VAL A 12 -29.46 -12.81 -20.75
N PHE A 13 -29.26 -12.06 -19.64
CA PHE A 13 -29.43 -10.61 -19.61
C PHE A 13 -28.05 -10.00 -19.68
N ASP A 14 -27.73 -9.43 -20.84
CA ASP A 14 -26.40 -8.88 -21.10
C ASP A 14 -26.33 -7.40 -20.75
N ASP A 15 -25.18 -6.98 -20.14
CA ASP A 15 -24.84 -5.59 -19.82
C ASP A 15 -25.87 -4.89 -18.90
N LEU A 16 -26.20 -5.51 -17.78
CA LEU A 16 -27.12 -4.94 -16.79
C LEU A 16 -26.45 -3.79 -16.01
N TRP A 17 -27.13 -2.64 -15.91
CA TRP A 17 -26.55 -1.40 -15.35
C TRP A 17 -27.13 -0.97 -14.01
N THR A 18 -28.38 -1.31 -13.71
CA THR A 18 -29.08 -0.82 -12.51
C THR A 18 -29.85 -1.91 -11.81
N ILE A 19 -29.99 -1.77 -10.48
CA ILE A 19 -30.79 -2.69 -9.69
C ILE A 19 -32.28 -2.63 -10.04
N ASP A 20 -32.77 -1.48 -10.47
CA ASP A 20 -34.16 -1.32 -10.85
C ASP A 20 -34.51 -2.13 -12.11
N MET A 21 -33.54 -2.23 -13.07
CA MET A 21 -33.67 -3.14 -14.21
C MET A 21 -33.75 -4.59 -13.76
N TRP A 22 -32.94 -5.00 -12.77
CA TRP A 22 -32.97 -6.34 -12.22
C TRP A 22 -34.31 -6.66 -11.52
N ARG A 23 -34.81 -5.75 -10.70
CA ARG A 23 -36.14 -5.87 -10.06
C ARG A 23 -37.25 -6.00 -11.07
N TRP A 24 -37.22 -5.18 -12.12
CA TRP A 24 -38.16 -5.28 -13.22
C TRP A 24 -38.08 -6.64 -13.94
N ILE A 25 -36.85 -7.15 -14.20
CA ILE A 25 -36.66 -8.49 -14.79
C ILE A 25 -37.23 -9.57 -13.89
N GLN A 26 -36.99 -9.52 -12.60
CA GLN A 26 -37.53 -10.48 -11.64
C GLN A 26 -39.07 -10.45 -11.61
N GLU A 27 -39.66 -9.27 -11.65
CA GLU A 27 -41.13 -9.09 -11.55
C GLU A 27 -41.85 -9.44 -12.86
N PHE A 28 -41.31 -9.06 -13.99
CA PHE A 28 -42.02 -9.10 -15.27
C PHE A 28 -41.46 -10.09 -16.30
N ALA A 29 -40.20 -10.46 -16.24
CA ALA A 29 -39.56 -11.28 -17.27
C ALA A 29 -39.28 -12.73 -16.85
N VAL A 30 -39.28 -13.02 -15.55
CA VAL A 30 -38.92 -14.33 -15.01
C VAL A 30 -40.11 -14.95 -14.26
N ALA A 31 -40.43 -16.21 -14.57
CA ALA A 31 -41.46 -16.96 -13.82
C ALA A 31 -40.93 -17.34 -12.43
N SER A 32 -41.42 -16.69 -11.38
CA SER A 32 -40.95 -16.83 -9.99
C SER A 32 -41.08 -18.26 -9.41
N ASN A 33 -41.90 -19.12 -10.00
CA ASN A 33 -42.20 -20.48 -9.52
C ASN A 33 -41.76 -21.60 -10.48
N ASN A 34 -40.79 -21.37 -11.34
CA ASN A 34 -40.31 -22.38 -12.28
C ASN A 34 -39.39 -23.41 -11.59
N ARG A 35 -39.93 -24.61 -11.31
CA ARG A 35 -39.21 -25.74 -10.70
C ARG A 35 -38.51 -26.66 -11.72
N LYS A 36 -38.48 -26.30 -13.00
CA LYS A 36 -37.92 -27.14 -14.09
C LYS A 36 -36.39 -27.03 -14.24
N GLY A 37 -35.71 -26.38 -13.32
CA GLY A 37 -34.25 -26.22 -13.35
C GLY A 37 -33.78 -25.20 -14.40
N SER A 38 -34.56 -24.17 -14.65
CA SER A 38 -34.18 -23.04 -15.50
C SER A 38 -32.97 -22.26 -14.94
N ARG A 39 -32.20 -21.62 -15.81
CA ARG A 39 -31.01 -20.83 -15.43
C ARG A 39 -31.10 -19.44 -16.05
N ILE A 40 -30.63 -18.47 -15.29
CA ILE A 40 -30.52 -17.10 -15.72
C ILE A 40 -29.05 -16.71 -15.53
N VAL A 41 -28.46 -16.10 -16.55
CA VAL A 41 -27.14 -15.52 -16.51
C VAL A 41 -27.26 -14.01 -16.70
N VAL A 42 -26.62 -13.25 -15.86
CA VAL A 42 -26.57 -11.78 -15.95
C VAL A 42 -25.13 -11.39 -16.14
N THR A 43 -24.84 -10.53 -17.13
CA THR A 43 -23.54 -9.88 -17.23
C THR A 43 -23.65 -8.42 -16.75
N THR A 44 -22.68 -7.97 -15.98
CA THR A 44 -22.61 -6.60 -15.49
C THR A 44 -21.17 -6.20 -15.20
N ARG A 45 -20.90 -4.91 -15.25
CA ARG A 45 -19.61 -4.31 -14.84
C ARG A 45 -19.60 -3.89 -13.38
N ASP A 46 -20.73 -3.95 -12.69
CA ASP A 46 -20.88 -3.56 -11.28
C ASP A 46 -20.97 -4.79 -10.39
N VAL A 47 -19.94 -4.99 -9.56
CA VAL A 47 -19.87 -6.12 -8.61
C VAL A 47 -20.96 -6.00 -7.54
N GLY A 48 -21.34 -4.79 -7.14
CA GLY A 48 -22.45 -4.57 -6.20
C GLY A 48 -23.76 -5.08 -6.77
N LEU A 49 -24.05 -4.73 -8.02
CA LEU A 49 -25.24 -5.22 -8.72
C LEU A 49 -25.22 -6.76 -8.91
N ALA A 50 -24.06 -7.34 -9.26
CA ALA A 50 -23.92 -8.78 -9.37
C ALA A 50 -24.27 -9.50 -8.05
N LYS A 51 -23.83 -8.95 -6.91
CA LYS A 51 -24.15 -9.47 -5.56
C LYS A 51 -25.65 -9.40 -5.24
N GLU A 52 -26.28 -8.32 -5.61
CA GLU A 52 -27.74 -8.19 -5.43
C GLU A 52 -28.53 -9.12 -6.34
N CYS A 53 -27.99 -9.46 -7.53
CA CYS A 53 -28.65 -10.38 -8.45
C CYS A 53 -28.60 -11.84 -7.99
N SER A 54 -27.51 -12.30 -7.38
CA SER A 54 -27.29 -13.74 -7.16
C SER A 54 -26.69 -14.13 -5.81
N GLY A 55 -26.38 -13.16 -4.95
CA GLY A 55 -25.57 -13.40 -3.76
C GLY A 55 -24.10 -13.73 -4.09
N ASP A 56 -23.28 -13.89 -3.07
CA ASP A 56 -21.83 -14.07 -3.25
C ASP A 56 -21.43 -15.42 -3.87
N SER A 57 -22.26 -16.46 -3.75
CA SER A 57 -21.92 -17.83 -4.14
C SER A 57 -21.98 -18.12 -5.64
N HIS A 58 -22.63 -17.27 -6.43
CA HIS A 58 -22.87 -17.50 -7.86
C HIS A 58 -22.24 -16.45 -8.77
N ILE A 59 -21.30 -15.66 -8.26
CA ILE A 59 -20.60 -14.64 -9.02
C ILE A 59 -19.34 -15.23 -9.65
N TYR A 60 -19.26 -15.15 -10.98
CA TYR A 60 -18.06 -15.48 -11.72
C TYR A 60 -17.38 -14.20 -12.20
N GLN A 61 -16.21 -13.89 -11.62
CA GLN A 61 -15.42 -12.74 -12.05
C GLN A 61 -14.50 -13.14 -13.22
N LEU A 62 -14.73 -12.58 -14.39
CA LEU A 62 -13.86 -12.74 -15.54
C LEU A 62 -12.49 -12.11 -15.25
N LYS A 63 -11.44 -12.91 -15.41
CA LYS A 63 -10.05 -12.43 -15.26
C LYS A 63 -9.50 -12.01 -16.63
N PRO A 64 -8.59 -11.02 -16.66
CA PRO A 64 -7.80 -10.73 -17.85
C PRO A 64 -7.05 -11.97 -18.36
N LEU A 65 -6.68 -11.99 -19.62
CA LEU A 65 -5.83 -13.03 -20.18
C LEU A 65 -4.49 -13.08 -19.46
N GLN A 66 -3.96 -14.29 -19.31
CA GLN A 66 -2.60 -14.46 -18.81
C GLN A 66 -1.60 -13.84 -19.82
N PRO A 67 -0.44 -13.36 -19.37
CA PRO A 67 0.53 -12.67 -20.24
C PRO A 67 0.89 -13.46 -21.50
N VAL A 68 1.05 -14.77 -21.39
CA VAL A 68 1.38 -15.66 -22.52
C VAL A 68 0.23 -15.72 -23.52
N ASP A 69 -1.01 -15.89 -23.06
CA ASP A 69 -2.20 -15.96 -23.93
C ASP A 69 -2.48 -14.61 -24.58
N ALA A 70 -2.26 -13.53 -23.84
CA ALA A 70 -2.40 -12.17 -24.32
C ALA A 70 -1.36 -11.84 -25.43
N ALA A 71 -0.10 -12.26 -25.25
CA ALA A 71 0.95 -12.11 -26.27
C ALA A 71 0.62 -12.92 -27.52
N ASN A 72 0.19 -14.16 -27.38
CA ASN A 72 -0.24 -15.02 -28.48
C ASN A 72 -1.41 -14.40 -29.25
N LEU A 73 -2.39 -13.82 -28.56
CA LEU A 73 -3.53 -13.14 -29.19
C LEU A 73 -3.08 -11.91 -29.98
N LEU A 74 -2.17 -11.10 -29.43
CA LEU A 74 -1.60 -9.93 -30.08
C LEU A 74 -0.86 -10.31 -31.36
N LEU A 75 0.05 -11.27 -31.30
CA LEU A 75 0.85 -11.75 -32.42
C LEU A 75 -0.04 -12.34 -33.53
N ARG A 76 -1.02 -13.17 -33.17
CA ARG A 76 -2.00 -13.70 -34.13
C ARG A 76 -2.77 -12.59 -34.84
N LYS A 77 -3.27 -11.61 -34.10
CA LYS A 77 -4.06 -10.50 -34.66
C LYS A 77 -3.21 -9.57 -35.52
N SER A 78 -1.97 -9.31 -35.15
CA SER A 78 -1.02 -8.52 -35.93
C SER A 78 -0.39 -9.27 -37.11
N ARG A 79 -0.69 -10.57 -37.23
CA ARG A 79 -0.12 -11.45 -38.29
C ARG A 79 1.40 -11.50 -38.28
N LYS A 80 2.00 -11.48 -37.07
CA LYS A 80 3.44 -11.60 -36.80
C LYS A 80 3.73 -12.84 -36.03
N ARG A 81 4.97 -13.34 -36.11
CA ARG A 81 5.47 -14.48 -35.35
C ARG A 81 6.43 -14.01 -34.26
N GLN A 82 6.64 -14.83 -33.25
CA GLN A 82 7.61 -14.54 -32.18
C GLN A 82 9.03 -14.33 -32.73
N GLU A 83 9.39 -15.10 -33.77
CA GLU A 83 10.69 -15.03 -34.44
C GLU A 83 10.95 -13.65 -35.11
N ASP A 84 9.88 -12.96 -35.53
CA ASP A 84 9.97 -11.62 -36.13
C ASP A 84 10.37 -10.55 -35.09
N MET A 85 10.33 -10.90 -33.80
CA MET A 85 10.50 -9.99 -32.66
C MET A 85 11.88 -10.03 -31.99
N GLU A 86 12.82 -10.87 -32.49
CA GLU A 86 14.12 -11.13 -31.84
C GLU A 86 15.02 -9.90 -31.65
N ARG A 87 14.77 -8.80 -32.36
CA ARG A 87 15.53 -7.53 -32.22
C ARG A 87 14.96 -6.54 -31.20
N ASP A 88 13.66 -6.67 -30.85
CA ASP A 88 12.95 -5.77 -29.92
C ASP A 88 12.19 -6.59 -28.83
N GLY A 89 12.87 -7.57 -28.23
CA GLY A 89 12.31 -8.65 -27.41
C GLY A 89 11.33 -8.27 -26.29
N ASN A 90 11.12 -6.99 -26.00
CA ASN A 90 10.27 -6.53 -24.91
C ASN A 90 9.02 -5.73 -25.35
N ILE A 91 8.87 -5.41 -26.65
CA ILE A 91 7.76 -4.55 -27.10
C ILE A 91 6.41 -5.24 -27.03
N VAL A 92 6.35 -6.55 -27.30
CA VAL A 92 5.12 -7.36 -27.18
C VAL A 92 4.62 -7.36 -25.75
N GLU A 93 5.51 -7.60 -24.79
CA GLU A 93 5.19 -7.61 -23.37
C GLU A 93 4.69 -6.24 -22.89
N LYS A 94 5.38 -5.15 -23.28
CA LYS A 94 4.95 -3.78 -23.00
C LYS A 94 3.57 -3.47 -23.54
N LEU A 95 3.28 -3.84 -24.78
CA LEU A 95 1.97 -3.66 -25.41
C LEU A 95 0.88 -4.47 -24.71
N VAL A 96 1.18 -5.72 -24.36
CA VAL A 96 0.26 -6.60 -23.62
C VAL A 96 -0.01 -6.04 -22.22
N LYS A 97 1.03 -5.59 -21.52
CA LYS A 97 0.91 -4.94 -20.20
C LYS A 97 0.05 -3.68 -20.32
N LYS A 98 0.30 -2.83 -21.31
CA LYS A 98 -0.50 -1.61 -21.58
C LYS A 98 -1.98 -1.94 -21.87
N CYS A 99 -2.24 -3.03 -22.57
CA CYS A 99 -3.60 -3.55 -22.79
C CYS A 99 -4.21 -4.22 -21.56
N GLY A 100 -3.43 -4.47 -20.49
CA GLY A 100 -3.88 -5.09 -19.23
C GLY A 100 -4.49 -6.48 -19.40
N GLY A 101 -4.09 -7.23 -20.42
CA GLY A 101 -4.65 -8.54 -20.72
C GLY A 101 -6.12 -8.51 -21.19
N LEU A 102 -6.68 -7.34 -21.50
CA LEU A 102 -8.06 -7.22 -21.98
C LEU A 102 -8.16 -7.68 -23.44
N PRO A 103 -8.96 -8.73 -23.76
CA PRO A 103 -9.01 -9.31 -25.11
C PRO A 103 -9.35 -8.29 -26.18
N LEU A 104 -10.31 -7.41 -25.91
CA LEU A 104 -10.73 -6.40 -26.88
C LEU A 104 -9.63 -5.38 -27.15
N ALA A 105 -8.96 -4.88 -26.13
CA ALA A 105 -7.84 -3.95 -26.29
C ALA A 105 -6.71 -4.57 -27.14
N ILE A 106 -6.37 -5.84 -26.84
CA ILE A 106 -5.33 -6.59 -27.58
C ILE A 106 -5.74 -6.78 -29.05
N LEU A 107 -6.99 -7.14 -29.32
CA LEU A 107 -7.49 -7.33 -30.68
C LEU A 107 -7.46 -6.03 -31.49
N MET A 108 -7.81 -4.90 -30.88
CA MET A 108 -7.83 -3.61 -31.57
C MET A 108 -6.41 -3.10 -31.83
N VAL A 109 -5.55 -3.11 -30.80
CA VAL A 109 -4.14 -2.75 -30.94
C VAL A 109 -3.46 -3.69 -31.94
N GLY A 110 -3.67 -5.00 -31.87
CA GLY A 110 -3.13 -5.96 -32.82
C GLY A 110 -3.60 -5.73 -34.26
N GLY A 111 -4.86 -5.26 -34.43
CA GLY A 111 -5.40 -4.87 -35.75
C GLY A 111 -4.63 -3.69 -36.36
N VAL A 112 -4.35 -2.66 -35.60
CA VAL A 112 -3.53 -1.51 -36.03
C VAL A 112 -2.10 -1.96 -36.32
N LEU A 113 -1.50 -2.76 -35.45
CA LEU A 113 -0.13 -3.25 -35.61
C LEU A 113 0.05 -4.19 -36.81
N ALA A 114 -1.03 -4.83 -37.28
CA ALA A 114 -0.99 -5.65 -38.49
C ALA A 114 -0.60 -4.85 -39.77
N THR A 115 -0.89 -3.56 -39.77
CA THR A 115 -0.55 -2.65 -40.87
C THR A 115 0.81 -1.99 -40.75
N LYS A 116 1.48 -2.15 -39.60
CA LYS A 116 2.77 -1.51 -39.27
C LYS A 116 3.92 -2.52 -39.36
N LYS A 117 5.12 -2.02 -39.65
CA LYS A 117 6.36 -2.82 -39.55
C LYS A 117 6.72 -2.97 -38.05
N VAL A 118 7.41 -4.05 -37.68
CA VAL A 118 7.82 -4.30 -36.27
C VAL A 118 8.65 -3.14 -35.73
N ALA A 119 9.54 -2.56 -36.53
CA ALA A 119 10.34 -1.40 -36.13
C ALA A 119 9.50 -0.16 -35.71
N GLU A 120 8.25 -0.07 -36.16
CA GLU A 120 7.32 1.03 -35.86
C GLU A 120 6.49 0.76 -34.62
N TRP A 121 6.57 -0.45 -34.03
CA TRP A 121 5.77 -0.83 -32.87
C TRP A 121 6.16 -0.04 -31.62
N ARG A 122 7.44 0.28 -31.47
CA ARG A 122 7.93 1.10 -30.37
C ARG A 122 7.38 2.53 -30.48
N GLN A 123 7.47 3.12 -31.63
CA GLN A 123 6.90 4.44 -31.88
C GLN A 123 5.38 4.45 -31.64
N PHE A 124 4.67 3.42 -32.09
CA PHE A 124 3.23 3.26 -31.81
C PHE A 124 2.95 3.18 -30.32
N TYR A 125 3.73 2.39 -29.56
CA TYR A 125 3.59 2.27 -28.11
C TYR A 125 3.76 3.63 -27.42
N ASP A 126 4.80 4.38 -27.77
CA ASP A 126 5.11 5.69 -27.21
C ASP A 126 4.03 6.74 -27.53
N HIS A 127 3.36 6.60 -28.70
CA HIS A 127 2.29 7.50 -29.14
C HIS A 127 0.87 6.93 -28.93
N LEU A 128 0.72 5.84 -28.21
CA LEU A 128 -0.58 5.18 -28.02
C LEU A 128 -1.69 6.12 -27.46
N PRO A 129 -1.43 7.07 -26.55
CA PRO A 129 -2.44 8.03 -26.13
C PRO A 129 -3.01 8.85 -27.28
N SER A 130 -2.17 9.36 -28.18
CA SER A 130 -2.60 10.12 -29.37
C SER A 130 -3.30 9.22 -30.39
N GLU A 131 -2.86 7.99 -30.56
CA GLU A 131 -3.52 7.00 -31.42
C GLU A 131 -4.93 6.66 -30.92
N LEU A 132 -5.15 6.60 -29.60
CA LEU A 132 -6.48 6.41 -29.01
C LEU A 132 -7.44 7.57 -29.31
N GLU A 133 -6.93 8.77 -29.50
CA GLU A 133 -7.73 9.94 -29.85
C GLU A 133 -8.05 10.03 -31.33
N THR A 134 -7.11 9.65 -32.20
CA THR A 134 -7.17 9.96 -33.63
C THR A 134 -7.39 8.76 -34.53
N ASN A 135 -7.10 7.53 -34.05
CA ASN A 135 -7.15 6.32 -34.87
C ASN A 135 -8.55 5.70 -34.87
N PRO A 136 -9.27 5.68 -36.01
CA PRO A 136 -10.62 5.12 -36.08
C PRO A 136 -10.72 3.65 -35.64
N SER A 137 -9.63 2.88 -35.82
CA SER A 137 -9.60 1.47 -35.38
C SER A 137 -9.62 1.28 -33.87
N LEU A 138 -9.29 2.31 -33.09
CA LEU A 138 -9.31 2.28 -31.62
C LEU A 138 -10.53 2.99 -31.03
N GLU A 139 -11.36 3.62 -31.89
CA GLU A 139 -12.52 4.41 -31.47
C GLU A 139 -13.54 3.60 -30.65
N ALA A 140 -13.79 2.35 -30.99
CA ALA A 140 -14.74 1.51 -30.26
C ALA A 140 -14.27 1.29 -28.80
N MET A 141 -12.98 1.12 -28.56
CA MET A 141 -12.42 1.00 -27.21
C MET A 141 -12.57 2.31 -26.43
N ARG A 142 -12.24 3.45 -27.05
CA ARG A 142 -12.44 4.78 -26.47
C ARG A 142 -13.91 5.01 -26.11
N ARG A 143 -14.83 4.71 -27.03
CA ARG A 143 -16.29 4.84 -26.79
C ARG A 143 -16.78 4.02 -25.59
N MET A 144 -16.31 2.78 -25.42
CA MET A 144 -16.71 1.94 -24.29
C MET A 144 -16.28 2.52 -22.94
N ILE A 145 -15.08 3.12 -22.89
CA ILE A 145 -14.59 3.77 -21.66
C ILE A 145 -15.40 5.04 -21.41
N ILE A 146 -15.64 5.86 -22.41
CA ILE A 146 -16.47 7.06 -22.32
C ILE A 146 -17.89 6.71 -21.86
N LEU A 147 -18.47 5.64 -22.38
CA LEU A 147 -19.78 5.15 -21.95
C LEU A 147 -19.78 4.79 -20.45
N SER A 148 -18.75 4.06 -20.00
CA SER A 148 -18.60 3.72 -18.59
C SER A 148 -18.48 4.97 -17.69
N TYR A 149 -17.73 5.99 -18.14
CA TYR A 149 -17.64 7.30 -17.47
C TYR A 149 -18.99 8.04 -17.45
N ASN A 150 -19.72 8.04 -18.57
CA ASN A 150 -21.00 8.73 -18.68
C ASN A 150 -22.06 8.14 -17.72
N HIS A 151 -22.02 6.83 -17.48
CA HIS A 151 -22.87 6.13 -16.53
C HIS A 151 -22.44 6.28 -15.06
N LEU A 152 -21.30 6.93 -14.78
CA LEU A 152 -20.96 7.25 -13.40
C LEU A 152 -21.94 8.27 -12.81
N PRO A 153 -22.39 8.04 -11.57
CA PRO A 153 -23.11 9.07 -10.82
C PRO A 153 -22.33 10.38 -10.77
N SER A 154 -23.03 11.52 -10.83
CA SER A 154 -22.42 12.85 -10.92
C SER A 154 -21.39 13.13 -9.80
N HIS A 155 -21.63 12.60 -8.61
CA HIS A 155 -20.72 12.75 -7.46
C HIS A 155 -19.39 11.99 -7.62
N LEU A 156 -19.34 10.93 -8.45
CA LEU A 156 -18.12 10.17 -8.71
C LEU A 156 -17.31 10.71 -9.89
N LYS A 157 -17.92 11.44 -10.83
CA LYS A 157 -17.25 11.92 -12.05
C LYS A 157 -16.00 12.73 -11.74
N SER A 158 -16.11 13.76 -10.87
CA SER A 158 -14.97 14.58 -10.48
C SER A 158 -13.93 13.78 -9.67
N CYS A 159 -14.36 12.82 -8.85
CA CYS A 159 -13.46 11.93 -8.12
C CYS A 159 -12.65 11.04 -9.07
N PHE A 160 -13.30 10.51 -10.10
CA PHE A 160 -12.67 9.69 -11.12
C PHE A 160 -11.71 10.51 -11.99
N LEU A 161 -12.15 11.63 -12.57
CA LEU A 161 -11.27 12.48 -13.39
C LEU A 161 -10.04 12.98 -12.64
N TYR A 162 -10.15 13.16 -11.32
CA TYR A 162 -9.01 13.59 -10.51
C TYR A 162 -7.87 12.55 -10.48
N LEU A 163 -8.14 11.30 -10.82
CA LEU A 163 -7.10 10.26 -10.89
C LEU A 163 -6.15 10.45 -12.08
N SER A 164 -6.54 11.24 -13.09
CA SER A 164 -5.65 11.56 -14.23
C SER A 164 -4.38 12.32 -13.83
N ILE A 165 -4.34 12.91 -12.64
CA ILE A 165 -3.14 13.58 -12.12
C ILE A 165 -1.99 12.62 -11.82
N PHE A 166 -2.26 11.32 -11.62
CA PHE A 166 -1.23 10.34 -11.28
C PHE A 166 -0.56 9.78 -12.54
N PRO A 167 0.76 9.46 -12.48
CA PRO A 167 1.45 8.76 -13.57
C PRO A 167 0.84 7.38 -13.85
N GLU A 168 1.23 6.79 -14.98
CA GLU A 168 0.96 5.39 -15.28
C GLU A 168 1.55 4.48 -14.18
N ASP A 169 0.89 3.33 -13.96
CA ASP A 169 1.29 2.32 -12.98
C ASP A 169 1.42 2.83 -11.53
N PHE A 170 1.08 4.09 -11.27
CA PHE A 170 1.21 4.67 -9.93
C PHE A 170 0.25 4.03 -8.93
N GLU A 171 0.78 3.51 -7.83
CA GLU A 171 -0.03 2.97 -6.75
C GLU A 171 -0.62 4.09 -5.89
N ILE A 172 -1.93 4.30 -6.02
CA ILE A 172 -2.66 5.38 -5.37
C ILE A 172 -3.20 4.88 -4.02
N LYS A 173 -2.65 5.38 -2.92
CA LYS A 173 -3.12 5.03 -1.58
C LYS A 173 -4.50 5.63 -1.30
N ARG A 174 -5.47 4.77 -0.93
CA ARG A 174 -6.85 5.18 -0.65
C ARG A 174 -6.93 6.40 0.26
N ARG A 175 -6.17 6.41 1.35
CA ARG A 175 -6.17 7.50 2.31
C ARG A 175 -5.75 8.83 1.70
N HIS A 176 -4.65 8.85 0.94
CA HIS A 176 -4.17 10.07 0.28
C HIS A 176 -5.21 10.60 -0.71
N LEU A 177 -5.80 9.70 -1.49
CA LEU A 177 -6.82 10.05 -2.47
C LEU A 177 -8.08 10.63 -1.80
N VAL A 178 -8.61 9.95 -0.77
CA VAL A 178 -9.80 10.40 -0.04
C VAL A 178 -9.57 11.76 0.62
N ASN A 179 -8.42 11.97 1.27
CA ASN A 179 -8.10 13.26 1.90
C ASN A 179 -8.01 14.39 0.86
N ARG A 180 -7.49 14.10 -0.34
CA ARG A 180 -7.45 15.07 -1.45
C ARG A 180 -8.85 15.37 -1.98
N TRP A 181 -9.70 14.38 -2.17
CA TRP A 181 -11.10 14.58 -2.58
C TRP A 181 -11.87 15.43 -1.58
N ILE A 182 -11.66 15.20 -0.26
CA ILE A 182 -12.24 16.02 0.81
C ILE A 182 -11.72 17.46 0.71
N ALA A 183 -10.41 17.66 0.58
CA ALA A 183 -9.79 18.99 0.47
C ALA A 183 -10.29 19.75 -0.76
N LYS A 184 -10.56 19.04 -1.87
CA LYS A 184 -11.13 19.60 -3.10
C LYS A 184 -12.61 19.95 -2.97
N GLY A 185 -13.32 19.30 -2.04
CA GLY A 185 -14.76 19.45 -1.87
C GLY A 185 -15.57 18.57 -2.84
N PHE A 186 -14.97 17.50 -3.37
CA PHE A 186 -15.69 16.54 -4.21
C PHE A 186 -16.63 15.67 -3.37
N ILE A 187 -16.27 15.44 -2.09
CA ILE A 187 -17.08 14.67 -1.16
C ILE A 187 -17.98 15.61 -0.37
N LYS A 188 -19.28 15.29 -0.38
CA LYS A 188 -20.29 16.01 0.39
C LYS A 188 -20.91 15.06 1.41
N ALA A 189 -20.64 15.29 2.69
CA ALA A 189 -21.33 14.60 3.77
C ALA A 189 -22.62 15.34 4.11
N ARG A 190 -23.72 14.61 4.33
CA ARG A 190 -25.00 15.14 4.81
C ARG A 190 -25.25 14.64 6.24
N GLY A 191 -25.69 15.52 7.10
CA GLY A 191 -26.01 15.19 8.49
C GLY A 191 -24.75 14.83 9.32
N ARG A 192 -24.88 13.85 10.20
CA ARG A 192 -23.82 13.42 11.14
C ARG A 192 -22.84 12.37 10.57
N VAL A 193 -22.89 12.11 9.25
CA VAL A 193 -22.04 11.09 8.62
C VAL A 193 -20.61 11.62 8.53
N ASN A 194 -19.64 10.77 8.89
CA ASN A 194 -18.22 11.12 8.78
C ASN A 194 -17.83 11.24 7.30
N ILE A 195 -17.29 12.41 6.92
CA ILE A 195 -16.90 12.70 5.53
C ILE A 195 -15.84 11.73 4.99
N GLU A 196 -14.95 11.22 5.86
CA GLU A 196 -13.95 10.23 5.46
C GLU A 196 -14.59 8.89 5.08
N ASP A 197 -15.64 8.48 5.79
CA ASP A 197 -16.34 7.22 5.49
C ASP A 197 -17.14 7.34 4.19
N VAL A 198 -17.71 8.50 3.90
CA VAL A 198 -18.29 8.80 2.58
C VAL A 198 -17.23 8.71 1.48
N GLY A 199 -16.05 9.28 1.72
CA GLY A 199 -14.93 9.20 0.76
C GLY A 199 -14.47 7.76 0.52
N LYS A 200 -14.42 6.93 1.57
CA LYS A 200 -14.12 5.50 1.44
C LYS A 200 -15.19 4.76 0.64
N SER A 201 -16.47 5.09 0.82
CA SER A 201 -17.55 4.48 0.03
C SER A 201 -17.43 4.84 -1.46
N TYR A 202 -17.10 6.10 -1.80
CA TYR A 202 -16.84 6.51 -3.19
C TYR A 202 -15.67 5.74 -3.81
N PHE A 203 -14.60 5.53 -3.04
CA PHE A 203 -13.45 4.73 -3.49
C PHE A 203 -13.86 3.28 -3.79
N ILE A 204 -14.64 2.65 -2.90
CA ILE A 204 -15.12 1.27 -3.10
C ILE A 204 -16.11 1.20 -4.26
N GLU A 205 -16.96 2.21 -4.43
CA GLU A 205 -17.90 2.26 -5.55
C GLU A 205 -17.18 2.34 -6.91
N LEU A 206 -16.09 3.11 -7.01
CA LEU A 206 -15.27 3.13 -8.22
C LEU A 206 -14.62 1.76 -8.51
N ILE A 207 -14.20 1.02 -7.48
CA ILE A 207 -13.71 -0.36 -7.63
C ILE A 207 -14.83 -1.29 -8.11
N ASN A 208 -15.99 -1.25 -7.47
CA ASN A 208 -17.13 -2.09 -7.81
C ASN A 208 -17.60 -1.88 -9.25
N ARG A 209 -17.47 -0.65 -9.75
CA ARG A 209 -17.76 -0.30 -11.15
C ARG A 209 -16.59 -0.55 -12.11
N SER A 210 -15.55 -1.22 -11.65
CA SER A 210 -14.34 -1.53 -12.43
C SER A 210 -13.64 -0.32 -13.06
N MET A 211 -13.86 0.87 -12.48
CA MET A 211 -13.21 2.12 -12.91
C MET A 211 -11.77 2.22 -12.41
N ILE A 212 -11.45 1.56 -11.30
CA ILE A 212 -10.10 1.45 -10.72
C ILE A 212 -9.86 0.02 -10.24
N ILE A 213 -8.60 -0.40 -10.29
CA ILE A 213 -8.19 -1.77 -9.95
C ILE A 213 -7.63 -1.76 -8.51
N PRO A 214 -8.11 -2.64 -7.61
CA PRO A 214 -7.52 -2.80 -6.29
C PRO A 214 -6.09 -3.32 -6.40
N SER A 215 -5.14 -2.68 -5.70
CA SER A 215 -3.73 -3.06 -5.69
C SER A 215 -3.35 -3.78 -4.41
N ARG A 216 -3.57 -3.15 -3.25
CA ARG A 216 -3.30 -3.76 -1.95
C ARG A 216 -4.58 -3.96 -1.16
N VAL A 217 -4.68 -5.16 -0.56
CA VAL A 217 -5.77 -5.53 0.32
C VAL A 217 -5.16 -5.96 1.65
N ASN A 218 -5.65 -5.42 2.76
CA ASN A 218 -5.15 -5.82 4.07
C ASN A 218 -5.77 -7.15 4.54
N VAL A 219 -5.28 -7.68 5.67
CA VAL A 219 -5.73 -8.94 6.27
C VAL A 219 -7.24 -9.00 6.55
N GLU A 220 -7.90 -7.84 6.70
CA GLU A 220 -9.36 -7.72 6.86
C GLU A 220 -10.12 -7.71 5.55
N GLY A 221 -9.47 -7.87 4.40
CA GLY A 221 -10.11 -7.76 3.08
C GLY A 221 -10.38 -6.32 2.61
N THR A 222 -9.89 -5.31 3.35
CA THR A 222 -10.12 -3.91 3.00
C THR A 222 -9.07 -3.42 2.00
N VAL A 223 -9.51 -2.89 0.86
CA VAL A 223 -8.61 -2.32 -0.15
C VAL A 223 -7.94 -1.06 0.37
N LYS A 224 -6.62 -1.00 0.35
CA LYS A 224 -5.79 0.11 0.84
C LYS A 224 -5.25 1.01 -0.26
N SER A 225 -5.04 0.46 -1.44
CA SER A 225 -4.57 1.19 -2.62
C SER A 225 -5.23 0.68 -3.88
N CYS A 226 -5.15 1.49 -4.93
CA CYS A 226 -5.64 1.15 -6.26
C CYS A 226 -4.65 1.62 -7.32
N ARG A 227 -4.84 1.10 -8.54
CA ARG A 227 -4.23 1.60 -9.77
C ARG A 227 -5.32 1.91 -10.78
N VAL A 228 -5.01 2.76 -11.73
CA VAL A 228 -5.85 3.00 -12.91
C VAL A 228 -5.24 2.20 -14.05
N HIS A 229 -6.08 1.50 -14.80
CA HIS A 229 -5.63 0.80 -16.00
C HIS A 229 -5.11 1.82 -17.04
N ASP A 230 -3.99 1.53 -17.68
CA ASP A 230 -3.30 2.49 -18.57
C ASP A 230 -4.21 3.07 -19.65
N ILE A 231 -4.90 2.23 -20.40
CA ILE A 231 -5.84 2.68 -21.44
C ILE A 231 -7.00 3.51 -20.85
N MET A 232 -7.50 3.12 -19.68
CA MET A 232 -8.51 3.89 -18.96
C MET A 232 -7.97 5.26 -18.56
N ARG A 233 -6.70 5.32 -18.12
CA ARG A 233 -6.02 6.56 -17.78
C ARG A 233 -5.84 7.46 -18.99
N ASP A 234 -5.42 6.93 -20.13
CA ASP A 234 -5.21 7.72 -21.36
C ASP A 234 -6.51 8.38 -21.80
N VAL A 235 -7.61 7.63 -21.85
CA VAL A 235 -8.93 8.18 -22.17
C VAL A 235 -9.38 9.19 -21.09
N MET A 236 -9.12 8.91 -19.81
CA MET A 236 -9.47 9.83 -18.73
C MET A 236 -8.67 11.14 -18.80
N VAL A 237 -7.40 11.09 -19.19
CA VAL A 237 -6.55 12.27 -19.42
C VAL A 237 -7.13 13.10 -20.60
N SER A 238 -7.55 12.47 -21.68
CA SER A 238 -8.22 13.17 -22.80
C SER A 238 -9.49 13.87 -22.32
N ILE A 239 -10.39 13.18 -21.61
CA ILE A 239 -11.62 13.78 -21.08
C ILE A 239 -11.29 14.94 -20.10
N ALA A 240 -10.29 14.76 -19.24
CA ALA A 240 -9.90 15.77 -18.25
C ALA A 240 -9.29 17.02 -18.91
N ARG A 241 -8.65 16.86 -20.09
CA ARG A 241 -8.16 17.97 -20.89
C ARG A 241 -9.33 18.69 -21.57
N ASP A 242 -10.23 17.96 -22.24
CA ASP A 242 -11.41 18.51 -22.93
C ASP A 242 -12.31 19.30 -21.96
N GLU A 243 -12.41 18.87 -20.68
CA GLU A 243 -13.15 19.57 -19.63
C GLU A 243 -12.35 20.68 -18.91
N ASN A 244 -11.13 21.01 -19.35
CA ASN A 244 -10.21 21.94 -18.67
C ASN A 244 -10.03 21.63 -17.17
N PHE A 245 -10.04 20.33 -16.85
CA PHE A 245 -10.03 19.86 -15.46
C PHE A 245 -8.61 19.69 -14.95
N VAL A 246 -7.70 19.05 -15.70
CA VAL A 246 -6.30 18.78 -15.32
C VAL A 246 -5.35 19.23 -16.42
N TYR A 247 -4.30 19.94 -16.04
CA TYR A 247 -3.14 20.23 -16.86
C TYR A 247 -1.99 19.30 -16.47
N LEU A 248 -1.48 18.50 -17.42
CA LEU A 248 -0.34 17.61 -17.27
C LEU A 248 0.88 18.18 -17.96
N THR A 249 2.04 18.23 -17.29
CA THR A 249 3.26 18.79 -17.88
C THR A 249 4.12 17.78 -18.63
N ALA A 250 3.69 16.52 -18.73
CA ALA A 250 4.45 15.47 -19.40
C ALA A 250 4.38 15.53 -20.96
N ASP A 251 3.40 16.22 -21.49
CA ASP A 251 3.20 16.31 -22.95
C ASP A 251 4.10 17.38 -23.57
N ASP A 252 5.19 16.94 -24.20
CA ASP A 252 6.07 17.79 -25.02
C ASP A 252 5.34 18.40 -26.26
N ASN A 253 4.12 17.96 -26.55
CA ASN A 253 3.37 18.31 -27.76
C ASN A 253 2.39 19.48 -27.59
N VAL A 254 2.32 20.11 -26.41
CA VAL A 254 1.47 21.29 -26.25
C VAL A 254 2.16 22.52 -26.80
N THR A 255 2.07 22.71 -28.10
CA THR A 255 2.66 23.84 -28.83
C THR A 255 1.83 25.12 -28.77
N SER A 256 0.56 25.05 -28.35
CA SER A 256 -0.32 26.20 -28.22
C SER A 256 -1.14 26.09 -26.91
N VAL A 257 -0.65 26.69 -25.84
CA VAL A 257 -1.49 26.95 -24.66
C VAL A 257 -2.31 28.20 -24.98
N THR A 258 -3.53 27.98 -25.44
CA THR A 258 -4.57 29.01 -25.34
C THR A 258 -4.82 29.34 -23.87
N GLU A 259 -5.30 30.52 -23.54
CA GLU A 259 -5.58 31.01 -22.16
C GLU A 259 -6.65 30.14 -21.43
N GLU A 260 -6.36 28.85 -21.27
CA GLU A 260 -7.30 27.92 -20.67
C GLU A 260 -7.22 27.91 -19.14
N ASN A 261 -8.37 27.96 -18.49
CA ASN A 261 -8.52 28.05 -17.04
C ASN A 261 -8.52 26.67 -16.37
N PHE A 262 -7.40 25.96 -16.40
CA PHE A 262 -7.25 24.70 -15.70
C PHE A 262 -7.37 24.84 -14.17
N ARG A 263 -7.96 23.83 -13.53
CA ARG A 263 -8.18 23.83 -12.07
C ARG A 263 -7.13 23.03 -11.32
N HIS A 264 -6.48 22.07 -11.97
CA HIS A 264 -5.49 21.18 -11.39
C HIS A 264 -4.24 21.13 -12.26
N VAL A 265 -3.08 21.15 -11.63
CA VAL A 265 -1.81 20.93 -12.30
C VAL A 265 -1.13 19.69 -11.72
N SER A 266 -0.65 18.84 -12.60
CA SER A 266 0.20 17.70 -12.26
C SER A 266 1.49 17.76 -13.06
N TYR A 267 2.60 17.85 -12.36
CA TYR A 267 3.93 17.94 -12.93
C TYR A 267 4.59 16.57 -12.96
N HIS A 268 4.97 16.09 -14.15
CA HIS A 268 5.55 14.76 -14.37
C HIS A 268 6.93 14.79 -15.05
N GLY A 269 7.52 15.96 -15.29
CA GLY A 269 8.69 16.08 -16.13
C GLY A 269 9.81 16.94 -15.55
N ARG A 270 10.85 17.14 -16.37
CA ARG A 270 12.00 18.00 -16.06
C ARG A 270 11.79 19.45 -16.47
N LYS A 271 10.88 19.72 -17.41
CA LYS A 271 10.62 21.07 -17.92
C LYS A 271 9.44 21.68 -17.17
N PHE A 272 9.64 22.88 -16.69
CA PHE A 272 8.56 23.68 -16.13
C PHE A 272 7.86 24.47 -17.25
N LEU A 273 6.60 24.71 -17.07
CA LEU A 273 5.79 25.37 -18.06
C LEU A 273 6.21 26.81 -18.33
N LYS A 274 6.13 27.19 -19.60
CA LYS A 274 6.37 28.53 -20.09
C LYS A 274 5.35 29.55 -19.52
N GLU A 275 5.68 30.79 -19.67
CA GLU A 275 5.13 32.03 -19.11
C GLU A 275 3.64 32.30 -19.35
N CYS A 276 2.92 31.44 -20.09
CA CYS A 276 1.56 31.70 -20.60
C CYS A 276 0.43 31.16 -19.73
N ILE A 277 0.69 30.57 -18.53
CA ILE A 277 -0.36 29.96 -17.73
C ILE A 277 -0.81 30.91 -16.63
N ASP A 278 -2.12 31.14 -16.56
CA ASP A 278 -2.72 31.87 -15.43
C ASP A 278 -2.83 31.01 -14.18
N TRP A 279 -1.83 31.13 -13.32
CA TRP A 279 -1.73 30.40 -12.06
C TRP A 279 -2.81 30.76 -11.02
N ARG A 280 -3.59 31.83 -11.23
CA ARG A 280 -4.60 32.32 -10.26
C ARG A 280 -5.76 31.36 -10.10
N HIS A 281 -6.06 30.55 -11.10
CA HIS A 281 -7.19 29.62 -11.11
C HIS A 281 -6.87 28.23 -10.53
N PHE A 282 -5.61 27.91 -10.33
CA PHE A 282 -5.23 26.60 -9.82
C PHE A 282 -5.66 26.38 -8.37
N ARG A 283 -6.27 25.23 -8.14
CA ARG A 283 -6.75 24.77 -6.84
C ARG A 283 -6.02 23.54 -6.32
N SER A 284 -5.20 22.90 -7.15
CA SER A 284 -4.41 21.72 -6.79
C SER A 284 -3.10 21.69 -7.58
N SER A 285 -2.00 21.46 -6.87
CA SER A 285 -0.69 21.22 -7.46
C SER A 285 -0.13 19.92 -6.92
N THR A 286 0.26 19.04 -7.81
CA THR A 286 0.90 17.75 -7.49
C THR A 286 2.18 17.62 -8.29
N MET A 287 3.26 17.15 -7.68
CA MET A 287 4.55 17.04 -8.33
C MET A 287 5.07 15.61 -8.24
N PHE A 288 5.53 15.11 -9.38
CA PHE A 288 6.20 13.84 -9.55
C PHE A 288 7.55 14.06 -10.25
N GLY A 289 8.52 13.15 -10.01
CA GLY A 289 9.80 13.21 -10.66
C GLY A 289 10.73 14.32 -10.13
N GLU A 290 11.68 14.72 -10.96
CA GLU A 290 12.79 15.62 -10.62
C GLU A 290 12.34 17.08 -10.52
N ARG A 291 13.11 17.88 -9.75
CA ARG A 291 12.86 19.32 -9.67
C ARG A 291 13.14 19.96 -11.03
N PRO A 292 12.26 20.87 -11.51
CA PRO A 292 12.53 21.64 -12.71
C PRO A 292 13.82 22.42 -12.60
N ILE A 293 14.67 22.33 -13.63
CA ILE A 293 16.01 22.92 -13.60
C ILE A 293 15.98 24.40 -13.99
N GLU A 294 15.08 24.79 -14.92
CA GLU A 294 15.02 26.17 -15.43
C GLU A 294 13.61 26.61 -15.77
N PRO A 295 13.21 27.82 -15.32
CA PRO A 295 13.71 28.48 -14.11
C PRO A 295 13.35 27.68 -12.87
N PRO A 296 14.11 27.76 -11.77
CA PRO A 296 13.73 27.08 -10.54
C PRO A 296 12.40 27.66 -10.08
N ALA A 297 11.33 27.06 -10.56
CA ALA A 297 9.99 27.53 -10.27
C ALA A 297 9.77 27.43 -8.76
N PRO A 298 9.38 28.51 -8.11
CA PRO A 298 9.01 28.46 -6.71
C PRO A 298 7.82 27.50 -6.58
N LEU A 299 7.95 26.53 -5.68
CA LEU A 299 6.86 25.58 -5.38
C LEU A 299 5.58 26.29 -4.92
N PHE A 300 5.76 27.50 -4.42
CA PHE A 300 4.72 28.37 -3.91
C PHE A 300 4.77 29.70 -4.66
N LEU A 301 4.05 29.78 -5.76
CA LEU A 301 3.89 31.03 -6.49
C LEU A 301 2.92 31.95 -5.76
N PRO A 302 3.26 33.22 -5.50
CA PRO A 302 2.30 34.15 -4.88
C PRO A 302 0.98 34.32 -5.65
N SER A 303 0.97 34.02 -6.94
CA SER A 303 -0.22 34.02 -7.79
C SER A 303 -1.19 32.86 -7.49
N THR A 304 -0.72 31.73 -6.91
CA THR A 304 -1.55 30.55 -6.66
C THR A 304 -2.30 30.58 -5.32
N ARG A 305 -2.80 31.74 -4.89
CA ARG A 305 -3.47 31.91 -3.56
C ARG A 305 -4.71 31.06 -3.35
N MET A 306 -5.35 30.62 -4.43
CA MET A 306 -6.57 29.77 -4.40
C MET A 306 -6.28 28.28 -4.18
N LEU A 307 -5.01 27.90 -4.00
CA LEU A 307 -4.59 26.52 -3.85
C LEU A 307 -5.24 25.87 -2.62
N ARG A 308 -5.84 24.68 -2.82
CA ARG A 308 -6.46 23.85 -1.77
C ARG A 308 -5.65 22.60 -1.46
N VAL A 309 -4.93 22.08 -2.47
CA VAL A 309 -4.11 20.88 -2.35
C VAL A 309 -2.72 21.18 -2.89
N LEU A 310 -1.70 20.93 -2.08
CA LEU A 310 -0.30 20.85 -2.49
C LEU A 310 0.26 19.51 -2.06
N ASP A 311 0.78 18.73 -3.01
CA ASP A 311 1.31 17.41 -2.75
C ASP A 311 2.64 17.17 -3.48
N LEU A 312 3.68 16.91 -2.69
CA LEU A 312 5.04 16.62 -3.16
C LEU A 312 5.44 15.15 -2.91
N HIS A 313 4.47 14.28 -2.59
CA HIS A 313 4.75 12.88 -2.26
C HIS A 313 5.52 12.14 -3.36
N GLY A 314 5.11 12.34 -4.61
CA GLY A 314 5.76 11.73 -5.78
C GLY A 314 7.01 12.47 -6.28
N ALA A 315 7.41 13.57 -5.65
CA ALA A 315 8.57 14.35 -6.07
C ALA A 315 9.87 13.63 -5.71
N HIS A 316 10.86 13.69 -6.62
CA HIS A 316 12.21 13.17 -6.41
C HIS A 316 13.17 14.23 -5.83
N PHE A 317 12.62 15.28 -5.26
CA PHE A 317 13.40 16.35 -4.64
C PHE A 317 12.82 16.74 -3.28
N GLY A 318 13.69 17.18 -2.38
CA GLY A 318 13.31 17.71 -1.08
C GLY A 318 13.01 19.22 -1.14
N ILE A 319 12.13 19.68 -0.24
CA ILE A 319 11.85 21.10 -0.06
C ILE A 319 12.99 21.80 0.69
N THR A 320 13.14 23.10 0.44
CA THR A 320 14.07 23.98 1.11
C THR A 320 13.37 24.96 2.04
N LYS A 321 14.11 25.63 2.92
CA LYS A 321 13.58 26.72 3.77
C LYS A 321 12.97 27.84 2.94
N LYS A 322 13.51 28.14 1.75
CA LYS A 322 13.00 29.15 0.84
C LYS A 322 11.63 28.78 0.31
N ASP A 323 11.42 27.50 -0.01
CA ASP A 323 10.16 27.01 -0.56
C ASP A 323 8.97 27.19 0.40
N ILE A 324 9.18 27.02 1.71
CA ILE A 324 8.06 27.07 2.69
C ILE A 324 7.93 28.42 3.41
N LYS A 325 8.82 29.40 3.13
CA LYS A 325 8.84 30.70 3.80
C LYS A 325 7.47 31.38 3.74
N ASP A 326 6.85 31.38 2.56
CA ASP A 326 5.63 32.12 2.25
C ASP A 326 4.34 31.27 2.33
N ILE A 327 4.42 30.07 2.96
CA ILE A 327 3.28 29.16 3.06
C ILE A 327 2.01 29.81 3.63
N GLY A 328 2.16 30.78 4.52
CA GLY A 328 1.04 31.50 5.13
C GLY A 328 0.21 32.34 4.16
N LEU A 329 0.64 32.53 2.91
CA LEU A 329 -0.12 33.21 1.86
C LEU A 329 -1.26 32.34 1.31
N PHE A 330 -1.16 31.02 1.43
CA PHE A 330 -2.10 30.05 0.85
C PHE A 330 -3.29 29.75 1.77
N ARG A 331 -4.06 30.76 2.12
CA ARG A 331 -5.14 30.70 3.13
C ARG A 331 -6.24 29.69 2.83
N HIS A 332 -6.38 29.26 1.57
CA HIS A 332 -7.37 28.27 1.14
C HIS A 332 -6.85 26.83 1.19
N LEU A 333 -5.58 26.64 1.59
CA LEU A 333 -4.96 25.30 1.62
C LEU A 333 -5.64 24.40 2.66
N LYS A 334 -6.05 23.23 2.23
CA LYS A 334 -6.71 22.19 3.03
C LYS A 334 -5.89 20.92 3.16
N TYR A 335 -5.09 20.59 2.16
CA TYR A 335 -4.19 19.45 2.14
C TYR A 335 -2.79 19.94 1.80
N LEU A 336 -1.84 19.64 2.67
CA LEU A 336 -0.43 19.96 2.50
C LEU A 336 0.41 18.71 2.76
N ASN A 337 1.09 18.24 1.74
CA ASN A 337 2.12 17.21 1.83
C ASN A 337 3.43 17.76 1.27
N ILE A 338 4.39 17.98 2.17
CA ILE A 338 5.72 18.47 1.84
C ILE A 338 6.81 17.40 2.00
N GLY A 339 6.41 16.16 2.33
CA GLY A 339 7.29 15.03 2.41
C GLY A 339 7.43 14.33 1.07
N SER A 340 8.66 14.20 0.59
CA SER A 340 8.98 13.43 -0.61
C SER A 340 9.28 11.98 -0.26
N ALA A 341 8.79 11.03 -1.05
CA ALA A 341 9.10 9.61 -0.88
C ALA A 341 10.53 9.26 -1.30
N LYS A 342 11.13 10.05 -2.20
CA LYS A 342 12.39 9.71 -2.86
C LYS A 342 13.53 10.71 -2.61
N ALA A 343 13.27 11.81 -1.90
CA ALA A 343 14.28 12.82 -1.65
C ALA A 343 14.18 13.41 -0.26
N TYR A 344 15.33 13.71 0.26
CA TYR A 344 15.52 14.31 1.58
C TYR A 344 15.25 15.80 1.57
N SER A 345 14.66 16.30 2.66
CA SER A 345 14.35 17.73 2.83
C SER A 345 15.18 18.35 3.96
N ASN A 346 15.90 19.40 3.67
CA ASN A 346 16.70 20.18 4.64
C ASN A 346 15.86 21.15 5.50
N VAL A 347 14.58 20.88 5.69
CA VAL A 347 13.68 21.72 6.48
C VAL A 347 13.57 21.17 7.89
N TYR A 348 14.05 21.92 8.87
CA TYR A 348 14.06 21.53 10.29
C TYR A 348 12.85 22.06 11.07
N ARG A 349 12.17 23.11 10.56
CA ARG A 349 11.06 23.77 11.24
C ARG A 349 10.02 24.23 10.25
N ILE A 350 8.76 24.11 10.65
CA ILE A 350 7.62 24.72 9.95
C ILE A 350 7.55 26.20 10.35
N PRO A 351 7.33 27.12 9.41
CA PRO A 351 7.16 28.54 9.71
C PRO A 351 5.92 28.79 10.58
N ARG A 352 5.98 29.76 11.50
CA ARG A 352 4.83 30.16 12.32
C ARG A 352 3.64 30.60 11.50
N SER A 353 3.89 31.09 10.26
CA SER A 353 2.85 31.50 9.32
C SER A 353 1.89 30.37 8.93
N ILE A 354 2.20 29.09 9.22
CA ILE A 354 1.30 27.93 9.06
C ILE A 354 -0.02 28.15 9.81
N GLY A 355 0.01 28.83 10.97
CA GLY A 355 -1.18 29.15 11.76
C GLY A 355 -2.21 30.06 11.06
N LYS A 356 -1.86 30.63 9.89
CA LYS A 356 -2.78 31.40 9.03
C LYS A 356 -3.67 30.50 8.16
N LEU A 357 -3.33 29.21 8.01
CA LEU A 357 -4.03 28.25 7.15
C LEU A 357 -5.26 27.66 7.87
N LYS A 358 -6.22 28.48 8.24
CA LYS A 358 -7.38 28.08 9.08
C LYS A 358 -8.19 26.91 8.52
N GLY A 359 -8.19 26.72 7.20
CA GLY A 359 -8.89 25.63 6.53
C GLY A 359 -8.09 24.33 6.39
N LEU A 360 -6.83 24.27 6.91
CA LEU A 360 -5.98 23.08 6.75
C LEU A 360 -6.56 21.89 7.50
N GLN A 361 -6.75 20.79 6.79
CA GLN A 361 -7.32 19.52 7.28
C GLN A 361 -6.28 18.42 7.42
N THR A 362 -5.30 18.39 6.50
CA THR A 362 -4.24 17.37 6.47
C THR A 362 -2.88 18.03 6.32
N LEU A 363 -1.96 17.66 7.21
CA LEU A 363 -0.55 18.04 7.17
C LEU A 363 0.31 16.78 7.16
N GLU A 364 1.02 16.52 6.06
CA GLU A 364 1.97 15.43 5.92
C GLU A 364 3.38 16.00 5.75
N ILE A 365 4.27 15.69 6.69
CA ILE A 365 5.65 16.16 6.75
C ILE A 365 6.62 14.97 6.93
N ARG A 366 6.26 13.85 6.32
CA ARG A 366 7.08 12.63 6.34
C ARG A 366 8.37 12.86 5.56
N MET A 367 9.42 12.13 5.89
CA MET A 367 10.72 12.20 5.20
C MET A 367 11.34 13.61 5.20
N THR A 368 11.06 14.38 6.24
CA THR A 368 11.68 15.70 6.47
C THR A 368 12.44 15.71 7.79
N ASP A 369 13.36 16.67 7.96
CA ASP A 369 14.06 16.88 9.23
C ASP A 369 13.26 17.68 10.26
N ILE A 370 12.01 17.98 9.96
CA ILE A 370 11.15 18.72 10.89
C ILE A 370 11.05 17.94 12.19
N SER A 371 11.51 18.57 13.26
CA SER A 371 11.55 17.99 14.60
C SER A 371 10.68 18.73 15.61
N THR A 372 10.19 19.91 15.23
CA THR A 372 9.32 20.74 16.08
C THR A 372 8.18 21.31 15.25
N ILE A 373 6.98 21.24 15.81
CA ILE A 373 5.79 21.90 15.26
C ILE A 373 5.56 23.21 16.05
N PRO A 374 5.33 24.34 15.38
CA PRO A 374 5.13 25.61 16.06
C PRO A 374 3.77 25.65 16.78
N ASN A 375 3.68 26.38 17.89
CA ASN A 375 2.45 26.48 18.69
C ASN A 375 1.26 27.02 17.87
N GLU A 376 1.54 27.83 16.86
CA GLU A 376 0.53 28.41 15.96
C GLU A 376 -0.29 27.34 15.20
N ILE A 377 0.17 26.09 15.12
CA ILE A 377 -0.59 24.97 14.57
C ILE A 377 -1.89 24.73 15.36
N CYS A 378 -1.87 24.99 16.67
CA CYS A 378 -3.03 24.85 17.55
C CYS A 378 -4.19 25.79 17.20
N ASN A 379 -3.95 26.77 16.31
CA ASN A 379 -4.98 27.63 15.76
C ASN A 379 -5.77 27.01 14.60
N LEU A 380 -5.38 25.83 14.11
CA LEU A 380 -5.95 25.17 12.93
C LEU A 380 -7.06 24.19 13.34
N GLN A 381 -8.19 24.72 13.79
CA GLN A 381 -9.30 23.91 14.32
C GLN A 381 -9.88 22.89 13.35
N SER A 382 -9.71 23.09 12.03
CA SER A 382 -10.13 22.13 11.01
C SER A 382 -9.16 20.96 10.79
N LEU A 383 -8.03 20.93 11.53
CA LEU A 383 -6.95 19.96 11.30
C LEU A 383 -7.33 18.58 11.84
N ARG A 384 -7.37 17.59 10.93
CA ARG A 384 -7.78 16.21 11.21
C ARG A 384 -6.63 15.23 11.23
N SER A 385 -5.55 15.53 10.48
CA SER A 385 -4.43 14.61 10.35
C SER A 385 -3.10 15.34 10.36
N ILE A 386 -2.21 14.95 11.27
CA ILE A 386 -0.80 15.34 11.30
C ILE A 386 0.03 14.06 11.21
N ARG A 387 0.89 13.98 10.18
CA ARG A 387 1.77 12.84 9.95
C ARG A 387 3.20 13.31 9.73
N CYS A 388 4.10 12.86 10.59
CA CYS A 388 5.46 13.35 10.65
C CYS A 388 6.49 12.22 10.88
N LYS A 389 6.21 11.02 10.41
CA LYS A 389 7.12 9.88 10.55
C LYS A 389 8.38 10.10 9.72
N LYS A 390 9.55 9.93 10.34
CA LYS A 390 10.83 9.84 9.67
C LYS A 390 11.15 8.36 9.47
N THR A 391 11.46 7.96 8.25
CA THR A 391 12.00 6.64 7.98
C THR A 391 13.51 6.71 7.88
N HIS A 392 14.17 5.78 8.54
CA HIS A 392 15.62 5.76 8.70
C HIS A 392 16.40 5.47 7.39
N TRP A 393 15.71 4.93 6.37
CA TRP A 393 16.32 4.25 5.22
C TRP A 393 16.67 5.15 4.02
N SER A 394 16.14 6.36 3.94
CA SER A 394 16.26 7.21 2.74
C SER A 394 17.54 8.02 2.65
N TYR A 395 18.41 7.95 3.66
CA TYR A 395 19.56 8.84 3.76
C TYR A 395 20.73 8.51 2.82
N LEU A 396 20.83 7.28 2.36
CA LEU A 396 22.03 6.83 1.68
C LEU A 396 21.87 6.52 0.20
N GLY A 397 20.63 6.57 -0.35
CA GLY A 397 20.39 6.06 -1.69
C GLY A 397 20.76 4.57 -1.83
N LEU A 398 20.98 3.91 -0.68
CA LEU A 398 21.37 2.51 -0.60
C LEU A 398 20.11 1.66 -0.59
N GLN A 399 20.16 0.56 -1.30
CA GLN A 399 19.09 -0.43 -1.29
C GLN A 399 18.76 -0.89 0.14
N PRO A 400 17.52 -1.31 0.44
CA PRO A 400 17.11 -1.75 1.78
C PRO A 400 18.02 -2.83 2.39
N SER A 401 18.63 -3.68 1.56
CA SER A 401 19.63 -4.68 1.93
C SER A 401 20.88 -4.09 2.59
N MET A 402 21.40 -2.98 2.08
CA MET A 402 22.60 -2.34 2.64
C MET A 402 22.32 -1.54 3.91
N GLY A 403 21.12 -1.03 4.10
CA GLY A 403 20.74 -0.36 5.33
C GLY A 403 20.67 -1.31 6.53
N CYS A 404 20.20 -2.56 6.33
CA CYS A 404 20.22 -3.61 7.37
C CYS A 404 21.65 -3.98 7.79
N LEU A 405 22.55 -4.09 6.82
CA LEU A 405 23.98 -4.32 7.06
C LEU A 405 24.63 -3.15 7.83
N MET A 406 24.28 -1.91 7.47
CA MET A 406 24.79 -0.72 8.15
C MET A 406 24.23 -0.59 9.58
N ASP A 407 22.98 -0.96 9.84
CA ASP A 407 22.42 -1.01 11.20
C ASP A 407 23.09 -2.13 12.03
N MET A 408 23.36 -3.30 11.45
CA MET A 408 24.12 -4.39 12.11
C MET A 408 25.58 -3.99 12.37
N MET A 409 26.26 -3.37 11.41
CA MET A 409 27.64 -2.89 11.59
C MET A 409 27.69 -1.75 12.62
N TYR A 410 26.73 -0.86 12.64
CA TYR A 410 26.59 0.19 13.64
C TYR A 410 26.35 -0.39 15.04
N HIS A 411 25.49 -1.41 15.14
CA HIS A 411 25.24 -2.12 16.39
C HIS A 411 26.49 -2.84 16.91
N GLN A 412 27.26 -3.50 16.04
CA GLN A 412 28.53 -4.14 16.41
C GLN A 412 29.63 -3.12 16.78
N MET A 413 29.63 -1.95 16.16
CA MET A 413 30.59 -0.89 16.48
C MET A 413 30.28 -0.20 17.82
N ILE A 414 29.01 0.04 18.13
CA ILE A 414 28.60 0.66 19.41
C ILE A 414 28.84 -0.29 20.60
N THR A 415 28.59 -1.58 20.42
CA THR A 415 28.79 -2.58 21.50
C THR A 415 30.27 -2.83 21.80
N ARG A 416 31.18 -2.45 20.91
CA ARG A 416 32.63 -2.64 21.09
C ARG A 416 33.41 -1.44 21.60
N ASN A 417 32.92 -0.20 21.53
CA ASN A 417 33.72 0.95 21.94
C ASN A 417 32.90 2.16 22.43
N SER A 418 33.34 2.70 23.55
CA SER A 418 32.87 3.91 24.24
C SER A 418 33.18 5.25 23.51
N HIS A 419 33.43 5.26 22.20
CA HIS A 419 33.85 6.41 21.44
C HIS A 419 32.85 7.00 20.45
N GLU A 420 31.56 7.09 20.87
CA GLU A 420 30.52 7.72 20.03
C GLU A 420 30.85 9.17 19.60
N LYS A 421 31.55 9.92 20.45
CA LYS A 421 31.93 11.31 20.13
C LYS A 421 33.03 11.41 19.06
N ALA A 422 33.94 10.45 18.98
CA ALA A 422 35.04 10.45 18.02
C ALA A 422 34.62 10.06 16.61
N LEU A 423 33.61 9.18 16.47
CA LEU A 423 33.06 8.82 15.15
C LEU A 423 32.29 9.98 14.51
N LYS A 424 31.50 10.71 15.31
CA LYS A 424 30.74 11.89 14.84
C LYS A 424 31.61 13.03 14.31
N SER A 425 32.87 13.11 14.72
CA SER A 425 33.79 14.15 14.27
C SER A 425 34.53 13.83 12.96
N ARG A 426 34.65 12.54 12.61
CA ARG A 426 35.46 12.10 11.45
C ARG A 426 34.67 11.88 10.15
N MET A 427 33.33 11.74 10.21
CA MET A 427 32.50 11.58 9.03
C MET A 427 31.40 12.64 8.98
N PRO A 428 31.48 13.63 8.08
CA PRO A 428 30.48 14.71 7.97
C PRO A 428 29.04 14.21 7.71
N CYS A 429 28.87 13.05 7.06
CA CYS A 429 27.59 12.43 6.81
C CYS A 429 26.87 11.95 8.09
N PHE A 430 27.63 11.61 9.16
CA PHE A 430 27.02 11.23 10.44
C PHE A 430 26.52 12.41 11.28
N ARG A 431 26.99 13.63 11.01
CA ARG A 431 26.53 14.84 11.72
C ARG A 431 25.04 15.16 11.49
N HIS A 432 24.46 14.65 10.42
CA HIS A 432 23.06 14.88 10.05
C HIS A 432 22.14 13.69 10.36
N TRP A 433 22.66 12.65 10.98
CA TRP A 433 21.84 11.52 11.41
C TRP A 433 20.94 11.97 12.54
N SER A 434 19.74 12.43 12.18
CA SER A 434 18.71 12.79 13.15
C SER A 434 18.24 11.52 13.85
N ILE A 435 18.72 11.30 15.05
CA ILE A 435 18.32 10.21 15.96
C ILE A 435 16.82 10.28 16.29
N TYR A 436 16.17 11.37 15.93
CA TYR A 436 14.78 11.65 16.29
C TYR A 436 13.81 11.16 15.24
N LYS A 437 12.98 10.20 15.60
CA LYS A 437 11.98 9.58 14.72
C LYS A 437 10.66 10.36 14.64
N GLY A 438 10.44 11.37 15.49
CA GLY A 438 9.20 12.10 15.66
C GLY A 438 9.36 13.61 15.86
N VAL A 439 8.25 14.29 16.11
CA VAL A 439 8.17 15.73 16.40
C VAL A 439 7.72 15.99 17.82
N SER A 440 8.18 17.08 18.44
CA SER A 440 7.66 17.53 19.73
C SER A 440 6.25 18.09 19.56
N VAL A 441 5.36 17.76 20.50
CA VAL A 441 4.00 18.29 20.55
C VAL A 441 4.03 19.71 21.12
N PRO A 442 3.34 20.69 20.47
CA PRO A 442 3.21 22.04 20.99
C PRO A 442 2.22 22.09 22.15
N ARG A 443 2.41 23.04 23.09
CA ARG A 443 1.42 23.37 24.10
C ARG A 443 0.14 23.91 23.45
N GLY A 444 -1.01 23.53 23.97
CA GLY A 444 -2.32 23.89 23.43
C GLY A 444 -2.79 22.95 22.31
N ILE A 445 -2.16 21.75 22.17
CA ILE A 445 -2.58 20.75 21.19
C ILE A 445 -4.02 20.30 21.41
N SER A 446 -4.51 20.32 22.64
CA SER A 446 -5.91 20.03 23.00
C SER A 446 -6.95 20.90 22.29
N LYS A 447 -6.55 22.06 21.75
CA LYS A 447 -7.45 22.91 20.94
C LYS A 447 -7.85 22.28 19.59
N LEU A 448 -7.11 21.27 19.13
CA LEU A 448 -7.36 20.57 17.86
C LEU A 448 -8.41 19.47 18.03
N GLN A 449 -9.64 19.84 18.36
CA GLN A 449 -10.72 18.89 18.68
C GLN A 449 -11.13 17.97 17.52
N GLU A 450 -10.89 18.37 16.26
CA GLU A 450 -11.15 17.56 15.06
C GLU A 450 -10.01 16.57 14.74
N LEU A 451 -8.91 16.56 15.54
CA LEU A 451 -7.74 15.75 15.24
C LEU A 451 -8.02 14.26 15.41
N GLN A 452 -7.90 13.50 14.34
CA GLN A 452 -8.15 12.05 14.30
C GLN A 452 -6.87 11.23 14.15
N THR A 453 -5.82 11.81 13.58
CA THR A 453 -4.54 11.11 13.38
C THR A 453 -3.39 12.00 13.81
N LEU A 454 -2.55 11.50 14.70
CA LEU A 454 -1.31 12.13 15.13
C LEU A 454 -0.18 11.09 15.11
N GLU A 455 0.70 11.19 14.15
CA GLU A 455 1.88 10.34 13.97
C GLU A 455 3.08 11.20 13.59
N VAL A 456 4.19 11.10 14.14
CA VAL A 456 4.76 10.41 15.28
C VAL A 456 5.21 11.46 16.28
N VAL A 457 4.83 11.33 17.55
CA VAL A 457 5.17 12.27 18.60
C VAL A 457 6.43 11.83 19.34
N ASP A 458 7.39 12.72 19.54
CA ASP A 458 8.58 12.48 20.39
C ASP A 458 8.29 12.91 21.83
N ILE A 459 8.11 11.94 22.70
CA ILE A 459 7.75 12.16 24.12
C ILE A 459 8.92 12.78 24.90
N LYS A 460 10.17 12.38 24.61
CA LYS A 460 11.34 12.97 25.25
C LYS A 460 11.39 14.49 25.08
N ARG A 461 11.10 14.98 23.88
CA ARG A 461 11.18 16.38 23.49
C ARG A 461 9.92 17.17 23.75
N SER A 462 8.80 16.49 24.00
CA SER A 462 7.51 17.13 24.29
C SER A 462 7.46 17.62 25.75
N ASP A 463 6.77 18.74 25.94
CA ASP A 463 6.50 19.28 27.28
C ASP A 463 5.54 18.39 28.07
N ALA A 464 5.70 18.30 29.39
CA ALA A 464 4.85 17.47 30.25
C ALA A 464 3.36 17.86 30.17
N ASN A 465 3.05 19.16 30.08
CA ASN A 465 1.67 19.62 29.94
C ASN A 465 1.10 19.27 28.56
N ALA A 466 1.91 19.40 27.49
CA ALA A 466 1.49 18.99 26.16
C ALA A 466 1.22 17.48 26.07
N ILE A 467 1.97 16.63 26.82
CA ILE A 467 1.68 15.18 26.90
C ILE A 467 0.34 14.93 27.60
N LYS A 468 0.03 15.66 28.70
CA LYS A 468 -1.29 15.58 29.35
C LYS A 468 -2.43 16.00 28.43
N GLU A 469 -2.23 17.07 27.68
CA GLU A 469 -3.21 17.59 26.71
C GLU A 469 -3.53 16.59 25.58
N LEU A 470 -2.65 15.64 25.27
CA LEU A 470 -2.95 14.56 24.29
C LEU A 470 -4.20 13.78 24.69
N GLY A 471 -4.40 13.55 26.00
CA GLY A 471 -5.58 12.84 26.52
C GLY A 471 -6.91 13.58 26.35
N GLU A 472 -6.88 14.88 25.99
CA GLU A 472 -8.06 15.69 25.74
C GLU A 472 -8.54 15.64 24.27
N LEU A 473 -7.77 14.95 23.40
CA LEU A 473 -8.10 14.79 21.98
C LEU A 473 -9.08 13.62 21.78
N VAL A 474 -10.32 13.79 22.23
CA VAL A 474 -11.34 12.71 22.26
C VAL A 474 -11.67 12.09 20.90
N GLN A 475 -11.45 12.82 19.81
CA GLN A 475 -11.66 12.35 18.44
C GLN A 475 -10.46 11.57 17.88
N LEU A 476 -9.36 11.44 18.66
CA LEU A 476 -8.14 10.84 18.18
C LEU A 476 -8.32 9.32 17.98
N LYS A 477 -8.15 8.88 16.75
CA LYS A 477 -8.30 7.49 16.30
C LYS A 477 -6.97 6.78 16.20
N LYS A 478 -5.91 7.52 15.81
CA LYS A 478 -4.56 6.97 15.63
C LYS A 478 -3.54 7.83 16.35
N LEU A 479 -2.72 7.17 17.17
CA LEU A 479 -1.61 7.79 17.89
C LEU A 479 -0.33 7.00 17.64
N GLY A 480 0.71 7.69 17.19
CA GLY A 480 2.06 7.15 17.12
C GLY A 480 2.99 7.96 18.03
N VAL A 481 3.76 7.31 18.88
CA VAL A 481 4.68 7.95 19.80
C VAL A 481 6.05 7.29 19.78
N VAL A 482 7.09 8.10 19.99
CA VAL A 482 8.45 7.63 20.26
C VAL A 482 8.79 7.97 21.70
N THR A 483 9.18 6.95 22.46
CA THR A 483 9.51 7.09 23.89
C THR A 483 11.00 6.86 24.18
N LYS A 484 11.83 6.78 23.17
CA LYS A 484 13.29 6.64 23.31
C LYS A 484 13.83 7.68 24.29
N GLU A 485 14.51 7.22 25.34
CA GLU A 485 15.11 8.07 26.39
C GLU A 485 14.10 9.06 27.06
N ALA A 486 12.81 8.79 27.00
CA ALA A 486 11.81 9.55 27.75
C ALA A 486 11.93 9.22 29.25
N THR A 487 11.70 10.20 30.11
CA THR A 487 11.70 9.97 31.56
C THR A 487 10.48 9.17 31.97
N GLU A 488 10.61 8.38 33.03
CA GLU A 488 9.51 7.58 33.58
C GLU A 488 8.28 8.44 33.90
N GLN A 489 8.50 9.65 34.45
CA GLN A 489 7.41 10.59 34.70
C GLN A 489 6.63 10.95 33.44
N LYS A 490 7.31 11.20 32.31
CA LYS A 490 6.64 11.48 31.02
C LYS A 490 5.90 10.25 30.49
N CYS A 491 6.44 9.06 30.68
CA CYS A 491 5.78 7.82 30.33
C CYS A 491 4.50 7.58 31.16
N LYS A 492 4.53 7.86 32.47
CA LYS A 492 3.31 7.83 33.32
C LYS A 492 2.24 8.83 32.88
N LEU A 493 2.66 10.05 32.46
CA LEU A 493 1.72 11.01 31.88
C LEU A 493 1.12 10.53 30.55
N LEU A 494 1.91 9.83 29.75
CA LEU A 494 1.45 9.24 28.50
C LEU A 494 0.44 8.11 28.76
N CYS A 495 0.64 7.24 29.76
CA CYS A 495 -0.35 6.26 30.19
C CYS A 495 -1.69 6.91 30.50
N ALA A 496 -1.68 7.92 31.37
CA ALA A 496 -2.90 8.63 31.73
C ALA A 496 -3.56 9.33 30.55
N ALA A 497 -2.78 9.76 29.55
CA ALA A 497 -3.33 10.32 28.31
C ALA A 497 -3.97 9.24 27.44
N ILE A 498 -3.33 8.07 27.28
CA ILE A 498 -3.85 6.94 26.48
C ILE A 498 -5.19 6.45 27.05
N GLU A 499 -5.32 6.34 28.38
CA GLU A 499 -6.55 5.90 29.05
C GLU A 499 -7.75 6.80 28.74
N LYS A 500 -7.53 8.11 28.54
CA LYS A 500 -8.57 9.08 28.21
C LYS A 500 -9.01 9.03 26.74
N LEU A 501 -8.21 8.44 25.85
CA LEU A 501 -8.47 8.39 24.39
C LEU A 501 -9.44 7.27 24.01
N THR A 502 -10.70 7.42 24.38
CA THR A 502 -11.76 6.39 24.19
C THR A 502 -12.04 6.02 22.73
N SER A 503 -11.71 6.90 21.78
CA SER A 503 -11.88 6.65 20.33
C SER A 503 -10.66 6.01 19.66
N LEU A 504 -9.59 5.72 20.43
CA LEU A 504 -8.33 5.24 19.88
C LEU A 504 -8.44 3.80 19.41
N TYR A 505 -8.26 3.58 18.09
CA TYR A 505 -8.25 2.22 17.53
C TYR A 505 -6.88 1.77 17.01
N SER A 506 -5.90 2.68 16.91
CA SER A 506 -4.53 2.33 16.51
C SER A 506 -3.51 3.05 17.37
N LEU A 507 -2.67 2.27 18.06
CA LEU A 507 -1.58 2.78 18.88
C LEU A 507 -0.25 2.19 18.39
N ASN A 508 0.73 3.07 18.17
CA ASN A 508 2.10 2.70 17.83
C ASN A 508 3.05 3.34 18.83
N VAL A 509 3.79 2.53 19.60
CA VAL A 509 4.78 2.97 20.58
C VAL A 509 6.15 2.44 20.16
N ASP A 510 7.12 3.32 19.97
CA ASP A 510 8.49 2.99 19.58
C ASP A 510 9.46 3.55 20.63
N ALA A 511 10.03 2.65 21.44
CA ALA A 511 11.05 2.99 22.42
C ALA A 511 12.49 2.76 21.91
N ASP A 512 12.62 2.35 20.63
CA ASP A 512 13.88 1.88 20.04
C ASP A 512 14.36 0.52 20.61
N TYR A 513 15.52 0.03 20.14
CA TYR A 513 16.06 -1.31 20.43
C TYR A 513 16.33 -1.55 21.93
N HIS A 514 16.73 -0.52 22.67
CA HIS A 514 17.12 -0.61 24.08
C HIS A 514 16.15 0.09 25.03
N GLY A 515 15.09 0.70 24.50
CA GLY A 515 14.13 1.41 25.33
C GLY A 515 13.16 0.47 26.03
N SER A 516 12.83 0.75 27.31
CA SER A 516 11.83 -0.01 28.05
C SER A 516 10.42 0.45 27.73
N LEU A 517 9.53 -0.51 27.60
CA LEU A 517 8.08 -0.34 27.52
C LEU A 517 7.37 -0.90 28.77
N GLU A 518 8.10 -1.26 29.82
CA GLU A 518 7.53 -1.80 31.06
C GLU A 518 6.50 -0.85 31.71
N TRP A 519 6.62 0.45 31.45
CA TRP A 519 5.63 1.44 31.90
C TRP A 519 4.21 1.19 31.37
N LEU A 520 4.04 0.42 30.28
CA LEU A 520 2.73 0.02 29.73
C LEU A 520 1.96 -0.90 30.68
N HIS A 521 2.61 -1.59 31.60
CA HIS A 521 1.94 -2.37 32.63
C HIS A 521 1.10 -1.50 33.60
N SER A 522 1.39 -0.19 33.66
CA SER A 522 0.64 0.76 34.51
C SER A 522 -0.68 1.22 33.86
N VAL A 523 -1.00 0.80 32.63
CA VAL A 523 -2.28 1.13 31.99
C VAL A 523 -3.37 0.29 32.61
N SER A 524 -4.31 0.94 33.32
CA SER A 524 -5.42 0.29 34.03
C SER A 524 -6.72 0.26 33.22
N SER A 525 -6.95 1.25 32.37
CA SER A 525 -8.17 1.41 31.59
C SER A 525 -7.84 1.59 30.10
N PRO A 526 -7.52 0.50 29.37
CA PRO A 526 -7.12 0.60 27.96
C PRO A 526 -8.29 1.01 27.06
N PRO A 527 -8.00 1.67 25.91
CA PRO A 527 -9.04 2.00 24.92
C PRO A 527 -9.58 0.72 24.25
N LEU A 528 -10.76 0.27 24.64
CA LEU A 528 -11.38 -0.98 24.16
C LEU A 528 -11.61 -1.06 22.63
N PRO A 529 -11.87 0.05 21.89
CA PRO A 529 -12.03 -0.02 20.44
C PRO A 529 -10.73 -0.33 19.68
N MET A 530 -9.61 -0.58 20.37
CA MET A 530 -8.31 -0.80 19.74
C MET A 530 -8.31 -1.99 18.79
N ARG A 531 -7.90 -1.73 17.55
CA ARG A 531 -7.82 -2.74 16.48
C ARG A 531 -6.40 -3.02 16.02
N SER A 532 -5.48 -2.08 16.25
CA SER A 532 -4.09 -2.22 15.82
C SER A 532 -3.16 -1.71 16.91
N LEU A 533 -2.24 -2.57 17.32
CA LEU A 533 -1.23 -2.28 18.34
C LEU A 533 0.15 -2.60 17.78
N LYS A 534 1.07 -1.63 17.85
CA LYS A 534 2.47 -1.85 17.55
C LYS A 534 3.34 -1.39 18.69
N LEU A 535 4.15 -2.28 19.21
CA LEU A 535 5.06 -2.04 20.32
C LEU A 535 6.48 -2.41 19.89
N VAL A 536 7.41 -1.46 19.99
CA VAL A 536 8.83 -1.65 19.71
C VAL A 536 9.63 -1.20 20.91
N GLY A 537 10.31 -2.12 21.57
CA GLY A 537 11.08 -1.89 22.80
C GLY A 537 10.82 -3.00 23.81
N ARG A 538 11.67 -3.06 24.84
CA ARG A 538 11.67 -4.13 25.83
C ARG A 538 10.42 -4.07 26.72
N LEU A 539 9.65 -5.14 26.72
CA LEU A 539 8.47 -5.38 27.57
C LEU A 539 8.77 -6.38 28.69
N GLY A 540 9.60 -7.41 28.39
CA GLY A 540 9.86 -8.55 29.27
C GLY A 540 8.67 -9.51 29.35
N GLU A 541 7.50 -9.03 29.78
CA GLU A 541 6.24 -9.76 29.82
C GLU A 541 5.14 -9.00 29.08
N MET A 542 4.09 -9.71 28.67
CA MET A 542 2.96 -9.07 27.99
C MET A 542 2.06 -8.41 29.05
N PRO A 543 1.71 -7.11 28.89
CA PRO A 543 0.74 -6.46 29.79
C PRO A 543 -0.63 -7.14 29.75
N ASP A 544 -1.21 -7.43 30.93
CA ASP A 544 -2.47 -8.18 31.08
C ASP A 544 -3.65 -7.52 30.36
N TRP A 545 -3.68 -6.18 30.31
CA TRP A 545 -4.75 -5.45 29.66
C TRP A 545 -4.87 -5.75 28.14
N ILE A 546 -3.81 -6.26 27.52
CA ILE A 546 -3.86 -6.64 26.09
C ILE A 546 -4.86 -7.78 25.88
N GLY A 547 -4.99 -8.70 26.84
CA GLY A 547 -6.00 -9.77 26.78
C GLY A 547 -7.45 -9.26 26.80
N SER A 548 -7.70 -8.06 27.31
CA SER A 548 -9.03 -7.44 27.31
C SER A 548 -9.44 -6.81 25.96
N LEU A 549 -8.50 -6.70 25.00
CA LEU A 549 -8.72 -6.05 23.71
C LEU A 549 -9.45 -6.97 22.74
N THR A 550 -10.71 -7.26 22.96
CA THR A 550 -11.53 -8.17 22.13
C THR A 550 -11.71 -7.73 20.67
N HIS A 551 -11.38 -6.47 20.37
CA HIS A 551 -11.44 -5.92 19.02
C HIS A 551 -10.09 -5.87 18.30
N LEU A 552 -9.00 -6.35 18.94
CA LEU A 552 -7.66 -6.31 18.38
C LEU A 552 -7.56 -7.22 17.14
N VAL A 553 -7.21 -6.63 16.01
CA VAL A 553 -7.07 -7.33 14.72
C VAL A 553 -5.60 -7.55 14.36
N LYS A 554 -4.75 -6.60 14.74
CA LYS A 554 -3.32 -6.62 14.37
C LYS A 554 -2.46 -6.29 15.58
N ILE A 555 -1.44 -7.10 15.81
CA ILE A 555 -0.39 -6.80 16.77
C ILE A 555 0.99 -6.98 16.12
N TYR A 556 1.87 -6.00 16.34
CA TYR A 556 3.27 -6.08 15.96
C TYR A 556 4.14 -5.83 17.21
N LEU A 557 5.06 -6.74 17.44
CA LEU A 557 6.00 -6.72 18.56
C LEU A 557 7.42 -6.71 18.00
N GLY A 558 8.26 -5.80 18.47
CA GLY A 558 9.67 -5.72 18.07
C GLY A 558 10.56 -5.42 19.26
N HIS A 559 11.69 -6.09 19.39
CA HIS A 559 12.62 -5.96 20.53
C HIS A 559 11.95 -6.08 21.91
N SER A 560 10.83 -6.82 21.98
CA SER A 560 10.00 -6.86 23.17
C SER A 560 10.52 -7.83 24.22
N GLU A 561 11.46 -8.70 23.85
CA GLU A 561 12.13 -9.68 24.71
C GLU A 561 11.15 -10.49 25.57
N LEU A 562 10.00 -10.83 25.00
CA LEU A 562 8.95 -11.56 25.69
C LEU A 562 9.40 -12.96 26.06
N LYS A 563 9.13 -13.35 27.29
CA LYS A 563 9.52 -14.63 27.87
C LYS A 563 8.28 -15.54 28.02
N GLY A 564 8.51 -16.84 27.77
CA GLY A 564 7.61 -17.90 28.19
C GLY A 564 6.32 -18.05 27.39
N ASP A 565 5.63 -19.16 27.67
CA ASP A 565 4.44 -19.61 26.97
C ASP A 565 3.22 -18.74 27.24
N LYS A 566 3.16 -18.08 28.42
CA LYS A 566 2.08 -17.15 28.80
C LYS A 566 1.78 -16.08 27.76
N THR A 567 2.82 -15.60 27.05
CA THR A 567 2.63 -14.60 25.99
C THR A 567 1.83 -15.18 24.83
N MET A 568 2.18 -16.38 24.38
CA MET A 568 1.48 -17.03 23.27
C MET A 568 0.08 -17.48 23.67
N GLU A 569 -0.10 -17.94 24.91
CA GLU A 569 -1.41 -18.25 25.48
C GLU A 569 -2.32 -17.01 25.45
N LEU A 570 -1.85 -15.86 26.02
CA LEU A 570 -2.63 -14.62 26.05
C LEU A 570 -2.99 -14.13 24.65
N LEU A 571 -2.03 -14.10 23.72
CA LEU A 571 -2.28 -13.70 22.34
C LEU A 571 -3.22 -14.67 21.62
N GLY A 572 -3.11 -15.96 21.92
CA GLY A 572 -3.94 -17.04 21.36
C GLY A 572 -5.42 -16.92 21.73
N THR A 573 -5.75 -16.29 22.86
CA THR A 573 -7.15 -16.07 23.31
C THR A 573 -7.84 -14.90 22.60
N LEU A 574 -7.10 -14.03 21.87
CA LEU A 574 -7.68 -12.84 21.25
C LEU A 574 -8.62 -13.20 20.09
N PRO A 575 -9.93 -12.94 20.22
CA PRO A 575 -10.93 -13.52 19.33
C PRO A 575 -10.94 -12.95 17.91
N LYS A 576 -10.39 -11.74 17.70
CA LYS A 576 -10.38 -11.07 16.39
C LYS A 576 -8.97 -10.86 15.84
N LEU A 577 -7.95 -11.45 16.46
CA LEU A 577 -6.59 -11.29 15.96
C LEU A 577 -6.41 -12.00 14.62
N MET A 578 -6.10 -11.22 13.58
CA MET A 578 -5.90 -11.70 12.21
C MET A 578 -4.45 -11.63 11.76
N LEU A 579 -3.64 -10.77 12.39
CA LEU A 579 -2.25 -10.60 12.04
C LEU A 579 -1.39 -10.52 13.30
N LEU A 580 -0.37 -11.39 13.35
CA LEU A 580 0.68 -11.39 14.37
C LEU A 580 2.02 -11.13 13.70
N GLY A 581 2.69 -10.03 14.06
CA GLY A 581 4.03 -9.69 13.61
C GLY A 581 5.03 -9.77 14.76
N LEU A 582 6.02 -10.65 14.65
CA LEU A 582 7.10 -10.82 15.61
C LEU A 582 8.42 -10.41 14.95
N ARG A 583 9.07 -9.36 15.47
CA ARG A 583 10.24 -8.77 14.83
C ARG A 583 11.41 -8.67 15.80
N GLN A 584 12.61 -8.95 15.28
CA GLN A 584 13.88 -8.69 15.95
C GLN A 584 13.81 -8.85 17.47
N ASN A 585 14.12 -10.02 18.00
CA ASN A 585 14.06 -10.27 19.45
C ASN A 585 12.71 -9.98 20.13
N ALA A 586 11.60 -10.03 19.40
CA ALA A 586 10.27 -9.87 20.00
C ALA A 586 9.98 -10.99 21.02
N TYR A 587 10.48 -12.19 20.74
CA TYR A 587 10.33 -13.36 21.57
C TYR A 587 11.70 -13.99 21.83
N VAL A 588 11.99 -14.35 23.09
CA VAL A 588 13.30 -14.88 23.52
C VAL A 588 13.31 -16.37 23.84
N GLY A 589 12.18 -17.06 23.74
CA GLY A 589 12.10 -18.53 23.83
C GLY A 589 12.76 -19.21 22.66
N LYS A 590 13.15 -20.48 22.83
CA LYS A 590 13.72 -21.32 21.76
C LYS A 590 12.64 -21.82 20.81
N SER A 591 11.49 -22.21 21.35
CA SER A 591 10.35 -22.76 20.60
C SER A 591 9.18 -21.79 20.65
N LEU A 592 8.63 -21.45 19.50
CA LEU A 592 7.44 -20.62 19.35
C LEU A 592 6.25 -21.54 19.08
N VAL A 593 5.43 -21.78 20.10
CA VAL A 593 4.35 -22.77 20.03
C VAL A 593 3.01 -22.09 19.80
N PHE A 594 2.30 -22.54 18.77
CA PHE A 594 0.91 -22.21 18.50
C PHE A 594 0.06 -23.37 19.03
N GLY A 595 -0.43 -23.22 20.26
CA GLY A 595 -1.14 -24.28 20.98
C GLY A 595 -2.50 -24.63 20.40
N ALA A 596 -3.03 -25.77 20.80
CA ALA A 596 -4.34 -26.26 20.36
C ALA A 596 -5.44 -25.24 20.67
N ARG A 597 -6.35 -25.01 19.70
CA ARG A 597 -7.46 -24.04 19.76
C ARG A 597 -7.05 -22.57 19.94
N ALA A 598 -5.74 -22.26 19.91
CA ALA A 598 -5.26 -20.89 19.96
C ALA A 598 -5.39 -20.20 18.58
N PHE A 599 -5.42 -18.87 18.59
CA PHE A 599 -5.46 -18.03 17.39
C PHE A 599 -6.60 -18.34 16.40
N PRO A 600 -7.87 -18.34 16.82
CA PRO A 600 -8.98 -18.84 16.01
C PRO A 600 -9.19 -18.09 14.69
N ASN A 601 -8.78 -16.84 14.60
CA ASN A 601 -8.96 -15.98 13.42
C ASN A 601 -7.65 -15.47 12.80
N LEU A 602 -6.49 -16.00 13.20
CA LEU A 602 -5.20 -15.59 12.65
C LEU A 602 -5.11 -15.97 11.17
N ARG A 603 -4.85 -15.00 10.31
CA ARG A 603 -4.73 -15.16 8.84
C ARG A 603 -3.32 -14.98 8.33
N GLU A 604 -2.53 -14.17 9.02
CA GLU A 604 -1.18 -13.82 8.61
C GLU A 604 -0.23 -13.82 9.81
N LEU A 605 0.90 -14.51 9.64
CA LEU A 605 2.00 -14.57 10.60
C LEU A 605 3.25 -13.98 9.92
N ASP A 606 3.81 -12.91 10.49
CA ASP A 606 5.02 -12.24 10.00
C ASP A 606 6.15 -12.35 11.04
N ILE A 607 7.14 -13.19 10.76
CA ILE A 607 8.32 -13.39 11.63
C ILE A 607 9.54 -12.79 10.93
N PHE A 608 10.19 -11.82 11.58
CA PHE A 608 11.31 -11.09 11.00
C PHE A 608 12.50 -11.03 11.96
N TYR A 609 13.64 -11.63 11.57
CA TYR A 609 14.88 -11.74 12.36
C TYR A 609 14.66 -12.28 13.80
N PRO A 610 14.18 -13.51 13.95
CA PRO A 610 14.00 -14.14 15.25
C PRO A 610 15.32 -14.72 15.74
N ASP A 611 16.13 -13.94 16.46
CA ASP A 611 17.51 -14.32 16.82
C ASP A 611 17.62 -15.52 17.75
N ARG A 612 16.61 -15.79 18.59
CA ARG A 612 16.63 -16.87 19.59
C ARG A 612 15.73 -18.04 19.27
N VAL A 613 14.71 -17.86 18.46
CA VAL A 613 13.78 -18.92 18.06
C VAL A 613 14.52 -19.95 17.18
N ARG A 614 14.31 -21.21 17.47
CA ARG A 614 14.85 -22.37 16.73
C ARG A 614 13.75 -23.17 16.05
N GLU A 615 12.57 -23.16 16.65
CA GLU A 615 11.44 -23.96 16.23
C GLU A 615 10.17 -23.12 16.22
N VAL A 616 9.36 -23.29 15.21
CA VAL A 616 7.99 -22.79 15.12
C VAL A 616 7.07 -23.99 15.02
N ILE A 617 6.27 -24.22 16.04
CA ILE A 617 5.49 -25.45 16.21
C ILE A 617 4.00 -25.08 16.12
N PHE A 618 3.28 -25.76 15.23
CA PHE A 618 1.84 -25.69 15.11
C PHE A 618 1.23 -27.00 15.62
N GLU A 619 0.54 -26.94 16.76
CA GLU A 619 -0.17 -28.10 17.31
C GLU A 619 -1.44 -28.41 16.50
N GLU A 620 -2.03 -29.58 16.74
CA GLU A 620 -3.31 -29.95 16.14
C GLU A 620 -4.41 -28.96 16.57
N ASP A 621 -5.37 -28.72 15.71
CA ASP A 621 -6.50 -27.79 15.91
C ASP A 621 -6.11 -26.33 16.20
N THR A 622 -4.90 -25.87 15.82
CA THR A 622 -4.49 -24.48 15.96
C THR A 622 -4.76 -23.65 14.71
N SER A 623 -4.89 -22.35 14.89
CA SER A 623 -4.78 -21.33 13.80
C SER A 623 -5.57 -21.67 12.52
N TYR A 624 -6.80 -22.09 12.65
CA TYR A 624 -7.68 -22.58 11.56
C TYR A 624 -7.80 -21.67 10.33
N GLN A 625 -7.59 -20.38 10.50
CA GLN A 625 -7.72 -19.39 9.44
C GLN A 625 -6.37 -18.95 8.85
N LEU A 626 -5.24 -19.50 9.33
CA LEU A 626 -3.92 -19.08 8.91
C LEU A 626 -3.70 -19.40 7.43
N ALA A 627 -3.59 -18.34 6.63
CA ALA A 627 -3.46 -18.45 5.18
C ALA A 627 -2.07 -18.09 4.67
N LYS A 628 -1.35 -17.25 5.42
CA LYS A 628 -0.05 -16.75 4.99
C LYS A 628 0.96 -16.74 6.12
N ILE A 629 2.14 -17.30 5.85
CA ILE A 629 3.30 -17.27 6.75
C ILE A 629 4.42 -16.54 6.00
N GLN A 630 4.97 -15.49 6.61
CA GLN A 630 6.15 -14.78 6.12
C GLN A 630 7.29 -14.94 7.13
N PHE A 631 8.40 -15.47 6.65
CA PHE A 631 9.61 -15.64 7.46
C PHE A 631 10.80 -14.97 6.75
N ARG A 632 11.47 -14.07 7.46
CA ARG A 632 12.57 -13.29 6.87
C ARG A 632 13.72 -13.14 7.84
N GLY A 633 14.93 -13.46 7.39
CA GLY A 633 16.15 -13.30 8.15
C GLY A 633 16.21 -14.15 9.43
N GLY A 634 17.28 -14.00 10.18
CA GLY A 634 17.46 -14.68 11.45
C GLY A 634 18.36 -15.91 11.39
N ARG A 635 18.38 -16.66 12.50
CA ARG A 635 19.08 -17.92 12.60
C ARG A 635 18.24 -19.04 11.96
N CYS A 636 18.83 -20.21 11.84
CA CYS A 636 18.17 -21.39 11.29
C CYS A 636 16.97 -21.78 12.15
N VAL A 637 15.77 -21.86 11.56
CA VAL A 637 14.50 -22.16 12.23
C VAL A 637 13.85 -23.37 11.58
N GLU A 638 13.39 -24.31 12.39
CA GLU A 638 12.61 -25.47 11.95
C GLU A 638 11.11 -25.14 12.05
N PHE A 639 10.35 -25.49 11.01
CA PHE A 639 8.88 -25.41 11.02
C PHE A 639 8.31 -26.81 11.21
N ILE A 640 7.44 -26.96 12.20
CA ILE A 640 6.86 -28.26 12.58
C ILE A 640 5.34 -28.13 12.58
N GLY A 641 4.65 -29.07 11.92
CA GLY A 641 3.20 -29.17 11.94
C GLY A 641 2.48 -28.23 10.96
N ILE A 642 3.08 -27.87 9.86
CA ILE A 642 2.42 -27.13 8.78
C ILE A 642 1.18 -27.90 8.28
N LYS A 643 1.21 -29.22 8.31
CA LYS A 643 0.09 -30.13 7.98
C LYS A 643 -1.17 -29.87 8.80
N HIS A 644 -1.05 -29.28 10.00
CA HIS A 644 -2.17 -28.96 10.88
C HIS A 644 -2.89 -27.66 10.52
N LEU A 645 -2.42 -26.90 9.51
CA LEU A 645 -2.95 -25.62 9.09
C LEU A 645 -3.91 -25.73 7.89
N PRO A 646 -5.22 -25.93 8.09
CA PRO A 646 -6.13 -26.35 7.02
C PRO A 646 -6.38 -25.31 5.93
N ARG A 647 -5.96 -24.06 6.11
CA ARG A 647 -6.17 -22.96 5.16
C ARG A 647 -4.90 -22.30 4.66
N VAL A 648 -3.73 -22.85 4.95
CA VAL A 648 -2.47 -22.27 4.48
C VAL A 648 -2.43 -22.28 2.94
N LYS A 649 -2.06 -21.13 2.37
CA LYS A 649 -1.98 -20.88 0.92
C LYS A 649 -0.59 -20.47 0.47
N GLU A 650 0.15 -19.80 1.35
CA GLU A 650 1.44 -19.23 1.00
C GLU A 650 2.38 -19.26 2.20
N ILE A 651 3.59 -19.75 1.96
CA ILE A 651 4.72 -19.67 2.87
C ILE A 651 5.83 -18.94 2.13
N SER A 652 6.19 -17.74 2.59
CA SER A 652 7.21 -16.91 1.95
C SER A 652 8.47 -16.88 2.81
N LEU A 653 9.57 -17.37 2.27
CA LEU A 653 10.90 -17.36 2.87
C LEU A 653 11.71 -16.28 2.15
N GLY A 654 12.02 -15.15 2.81
CA GLY A 654 12.68 -14.03 2.18
C GLY A 654 13.83 -13.45 2.99
N LEU A 655 14.67 -12.65 2.35
CA LEU A 655 15.74 -11.84 2.94
C LEU A 655 16.55 -12.54 4.03
N GLY A 656 17.43 -13.50 3.64
CA GLY A 656 18.31 -14.21 4.57
C GLY A 656 17.58 -15.18 5.49
N ALA A 657 16.37 -15.64 5.12
CA ALA A 657 15.68 -16.71 5.82
C ALA A 657 16.51 -18.00 5.75
N ARG A 658 16.77 -18.59 6.91
CA ARG A 658 17.42 -19.88 7.05
C ARG A 658 16.44 -20.85 7.70
N VAL A 659 16.12 -21.93 7.01
CA VAL A 659 15.18 -22.95 7.48
C VAL A 659 15.95 -24.24 7.67
N ALA A 660 15.93 -24.77 8.90
CA ALA A 660 16.44 -26.11 9.18
C ALA A 660 15.53 -27.14 8.52
N LYS A 661 16.12 -28.17 7.95
CA LYS A 661 15.37 -29.25 7.31
C LYS A 661 14.39 -28.73 6.24
N LEU A 662 14.89 -27.89 5.34
CA LEU A 662 14.09 -27.30 4.25
C LEU A 662 13.39 -28.40 3.42
N GLY A 663 14.04 -29.55 3.23
CA GLY A 663 13.46 -30.72 2.54
C GLY A 663 12.23 -31.27 3.25
N ASP A 664 12.22 -31.30 4.59
CA ASP A 664 11.07 -31.77 5.37
C ASP A 664 9.91 -30.80 5.25
N LEU A 665 10.18 -29.49 5.36
CA LEU A 665 9.18 -28.46 5.12
C LEU A 665 8.60 -28.54 3.71
N GLN A 666 9.44 -28.79 2.71
CA GLN A 666 9.01 -28.97 1.33
C GLN A 666 8.12 -30.21 1.18
N GLY A 667 8.50 -31.33 1.80
CA GLY A 667 7.69 -32.54 1.81
C GLY A 667 6.33 -32.35 2.48
N GLU A 668 6.25 -31.63 3.61
CA GLU A 668 4.97 -31.28 4.25
C GLU A 668 4.11 -30.39 3.35
N VAL A 669 4.70 -29.40 2.66
CA VAL A 669 4.01 -28.50 1.73
C VAL A 669 3.47 -29.24 0.51
N GLU A 670 4.24 -30.16 -0.07
CA GLU A 670 3.83 -30.97 -1.22
C GLU A 670 2.72 -31.96 -0.87
N ALA A 671 2.81 -32.58 0.32
CA ALA A 671 1.80 -33.51 0.83
C ALA A 671 0.53 -32.79 1.33
N HIS A 672 0.56 -31.44 1.48
CA HIS A 672 -0.54 -30.70 2.06
C HIS A 672 -1.77 -30.65 1.14
N PRO A 673 -3.02 -30.89 1.66
CA PRO A 673 -4.24 -30.95 0.83
C PRO A 673 -4.51 -29.70 -0.01
N ASN A 674 -4.09 -28.52 0.47
CA ASN A 674 -4.28 -27.23 -0.24
C ASN A 674 -3.12 -26.85 -1.14
N HIS A 675 -2.05 -27.64 -1.22
CA HIS A 675 -0.85 -27.36 -2.01
C HIS A 675 -0.40 -25.89 -1.87
N PRO A 676 -0.03 -25.41 -0.67
CA PRO A 676 0.38 -24.03 -0.46
C PRO A 676 1.61 -23.69 -1.29
N VAL A 677 1.69 -22.46 -1.75
CA VAL A 677 2.83 -21.97 -2.52
C VAL A 677 3.99 -21.70 -1.57
N LEU A 678 5.11 -22.40 -1.73
CA LEU A 678 6.36 -22.07 -1.07
C LEU A 678 7.15 -21.10 -1.96
N ARG A 679 7.35 -19.86 -1.48
CA ARG A 679 8.09 -18.82 -2.19
C ARG A 679 9.45 -18.63 -1.55
N LEU A 680 10.51 -18.77 -2.32
CA LEU A 680 11.86 -18.41 -1.92
C LEU A 680 12.22 -17.08 -2.58
N VAL A 681 12.61 -16.10 -1.77
CA VAL A 681 13.04 -14.79 -2.24
C VAL A 681 14.57 -14.76 -2.17
N GLU A 682 15.24 -14.74 -3.33
CA GLU A 682 16.70 -14.63 -3.40
C GLU A 682 17.15 -13.23 -2.97
N ASP A 683 18.10 -13.16 -2.05
CA ASP A 683 18.81 -11.93 -1.69
C ASP A 683 20.33 -12.09 -1.89
N TRP A 684 20.94 -11.07 -2.46
CA TRP A 684 22.38 -11.02 -2.79
C TRP A 684 23.29 -10.79 -1.58
N SER A 685 22.78 -10.79 -0.35
CA SER A 685 23.56 -10.45 0.86
C SER A 685 24.05 -11.68 1.66
N MET A 686 24.42 -12.77 1.02
CA MET A 686 24.90 -14.02 1.65
C MET A 686 26.32 -13.94 2.24
N HIS A 687 26.86 -12.78 2.57
CA HIS A 687 28.28 -12.61 2.89
C HIS A 687 28.68 -12.87 4.36
N ASN A 688 27.78 -13.30 5.25
CA ASN A 688 28.10 -13.55 6.67
C ASN A 688 27.56 -14.87 7.22
N ILE A 689 27.67 -15.94 6.45
CA ILE A 689 27.36 -17.31 6.90
C ILE A 689 28.66 -17.99 7.30
N ASP A 690 28.63 -18.76 8.39
CA ASP A 690 29.72 -19.68 8.71
C ASP A 690 30.00 -20.57 7.48
N PRO A 691 31.24 -20.69 7.01
CA PRO A 691 31.55 -21.43 5.78
C PRO A 691 31.00 -22.85 5.76
N SER A 692 30.92 -23.55 6.90
CA SER A 692 30.41 -24.92 7.00
C SER A 692 28.88 -25.02 6.88
N GLU A 693 28.14 -24.01 7.37
CA GLU A 693 26.68 -23.89 7.19
C GLU A 693 26.32 -23.41 5.76
N HIS A 694 27.23 -22.64 5.14
CA HIS A 694 27.06 -22.15 3.78
C HIS A 694 27.11 -23.28 2.75
N GLU A 695 28.06 -24.16 2.88
CA GLU A 695 28.26 -25.29 1.94
C GLU A 695 27.06 -26.26 1.96
N ALA A 696 26.54 -26.57 3.15
CA ALA A 696 25.37 -27.44 3.29
C ALA A 696 24.08 -26.79 2.72
N LEU A 697 23.89 -25.50 2.94
CA LEU A 697 22.73 -24.76 2.43
C LEU A 697 22.79 -24.54 0.91
N GLU A 698 23.99 -24.26 0.37
CA GLU A 698 24.20 -24.14 -1.08
C GLU A 698 24.01 -25.48 -1.79
N GLU A 699 24.40 -26.58 -1.16
CA GLU A 699 24.18 -27.91 -1.71
C GLU A 699 22.69 -28.29 -1.73
N GLU A 700 21.93 -27.98 -0.67
CA GLU A 700 20.48 -28.17 -0.64
C GLU A 700 19.77 -27.26 -1.67
N LEU A 701 20.14 -26.01 -1.79
CA LEU A 701 19.58 -25.08 -2.79
C LEU A 701 19.96 -25.49 -4.23
N ALA A 702 21.17 -25.98 -4.44
CA ALA A 702 21.62 -26.46 -5.75
C ALA A 702 20.91 -27.77 -6.15
N ASN A 703 20.64 -28.67 -5.21
CA ASN A 703 19.85 -29.87 -5.43
C ASN A 703 18.40 -29.54 -5.78
N PHE A 704 17.80 -28.60 -5.06
CA PHE A 704 16.49 -28.03 -5.33
C PHE A 704 16.39 -27.41 -6.74
N ARG A 705 17.37 -26.58 -7.13
CA ARG A 705 17.44 -25.98 -8.48
C ARG A 705 17.57 -27.05 -9.58
N ARG A 706 18.36 -28.09 -9.35
CA ARG A 706 18.55 -29.21 -10.29
C ARG A 706 17.28 -30.05 -10.49
N GLN A 707 16.55 -30.36 -9.44
CA GLN A 707 15.29 -31.10 -9.52
C GLN A 707 14.25 -30.32 -10.36
N HIS A 708 14.10 -29.01 -10.13
CA HIS A 708 13.13 -28.19 -10.86
C HIS A 708 13.53 -27.81 -12.28
N GLN A 709 14.83 -27.75 -12.60
CA GLN A 709 15.29 -27.61 -13.99
C GLN A 709 15.04 -28.89 -14.79
N GLN A 710 15.17 -30.07 -14.20
CA GLN A 710 14.83 -31.33 -14.85
C GLN A 710 13.33 -31.46 -15.11
N GLU A 711 12.48 -31.04 -14.20
CA GLU A 711 11.02 -31.01 -14.41
C GLU A 711 10.59 -30.03 -15.51
N ARG A 712 11.25 -28.87 -15.65
CA ARG A 712 11.02 -27.96 -16.78
C ARG A 712 11.45 -28.53 -18.12
N SER A 713 12.50 -29.33 -18.18
CA SER A 713 12.98 -29.94 -19.42
C SER A 713 12.14 -31.16 -19.86
N THR A 714 11.53 -31.88 -18.92
CA THR A 714 10.69 -33.06 -19.20
C THR A 714 9.24 -32.69 -19.55
N ASN A 715 8.73 -31.53 -19.10
CA ASN A 715 7.36 -31.10 -19.38
C ASN A 715 7.16 -30.45 -20.75
N ASN A 716 8.23 -30.20 -21.52
CA ASN A 716 8.14 -29.62 -22.88
C ASN A 716 7.78 -30.67 -23.97
N ARG A 717 7.51 -31.91 -23.64
CA ARG A 717 7.11 -32.95 -24.59
C ARG A 717 5.95 -33.78 -24.10
N LYS A 718 4.75 -33.22 -23.95
CA LYS A 718 3.49 -33.99 -24.11
C LYS A 718 2.29 -33.06 -24.03
N TRP A 719 1.71 -32.79 -25.16
CA TRP A 719 0.31 -32.31 -25.31
C TRP A 719 -0.64 -33.42 -24.89
N TRP A 720 -1.57 -33.14 -23.99
CA TRP A 720 -3.03 -33.44 -24.03
C TRP A 720 -3.69 -33.40 -22.64
N PRO A 721 -5.03 -33.47 -22.48
CA PRO A 721 -5.81 -32.34 -21.96
C PRO A 721 -6.46 -32.63 -20.59
N TRP A 722 -6.95 -31.56 -19.95
CA TRP A 722 -7.96 -31.56 -18.88
C TRP A 722 -7.81 -32.58 -17.74
N ARG A 723 -7.04 -32.23 -16.72
CA ARG A 723 -7.34 -32.51 -15.31
C ARG A 723 -6.63 -31.48 -14.44
N GLN A 724 -7.43 -30.84 -13.56
CA GLN A 724 -6.97 -30.02 -12.47
C GLN A 724 -5.92 -30.82 -11.67
N ARG A 725 -4.67 -30.42 -11.76
CA ARG A 725 -3.67 -30.61 -10.72
C ARG A 725 -3.15 -29.22 -10.39
N ALA A 726 -3.50 -28.77 -9.19
CA ALA A 726 -2.81 -27.62 -8.60
C ALA A 726 -1.33 -28.03 -8.47
N GLN A 727 -0.50 -27.49 -9.33
CA GLN A 727 0.95 -27.64 -9.22
C GLN A 727 1.43 -26.62 -8.20
N SER A 728 2.17 -27.06 -7.19
CA SER A 728 3.03 -26.22 -6.38
C SER A 728 4.02 -25.52 -7.32
N VAL A 729 3.79 -24.23 -7.54
CA VAL A 729 4.62 -23.41 -8.43
C VAL A 729 5.65 -22.71 -7.56
N PHE A 730 6.91 -23.09 -7.70
CA PHE A 730 8.03 -22.35 -7.15
C PHE A 730 8.31 -21.16 -8.06
N ILE A 731 8.08 -19.97 -7.55
CA ILE A 731 8.35 -18.73 -8.27
C ILE A 731 9.58 -18.08 -7.62
N PHE A 732 10.69 -18.07 -8.36
CA PHE A 732 11.84 -17.25 -8.00
C PHE A 732 11.56 -15.82 -8.49
N HIS A 733 11.47 -14.89 -7.58
CA HIS A 733 11.34 -13.47 -7.90
C HIS A 733 12.61 -12.71 -7.51
N HIS A 734 13.21 -12.08 -8.48
CA HIS A 734 14.17 -10.99 -8.24
C HIS A 734 13.40 -9.80 -7.69
N ILE A 735 13.65 -9.43 -6.45
CA ILE A 735 13.11 -8.17 -5.90
C ILE A 735 14.14 -7.07 -6.17
N GLN A 736 13.90 -6.26 -7.17
CA GLN A 736 14.44 -4.89 -7.17
C GLN A 736 13.65 -4.10 -6.12
N GLY A 737 14.39 -3.51 -5.18
CA GLY A 737 13.81 -2.85 -4.01
C GLY A 737 12.82 -1.76 -4.36
N SER A 738 11.54 -2.06 -4.21
CA SER A 738 10.51 -1.03 -4.14
C SER A 738 10.51 -0.44 -2.73
N ASN A 739 10.61 0.88 -2.64
CA ASN A 739 10.49 1.62 -1.40
C ASN A 739 9.14 1.29 -0.73
N VAL A 740 9.19 0.48 0.31
CA VAL A 740 8.02 0.20 1.15
C VAL A 740 7.83 1.39 2.06
N GLU A 741 6.96 2.30 1.66
CA GLU A 741 6.45 3.31 2.56
C GLU A 741 5.47 2.65 3.53
N ASP A 742 5.83 2.74 4.78
CA ASP A 742 5.09 2.27 5.93
C ASP A 742 3.90 3.21 6.20
N ASP A 743 2.75 2.88 5.63
CA ASP A 743 1.49 3.44 6.09
C ASP A 743 1.16 2.80 7.43
N GLY A 744 0.92 3.60 8.48
CA GLY A 744 0.59 3.10 9.83
C GLY A 744 -0.60 2.13 9.89
N ASP A 745 -1.27 1.87 8.80
CA ASP A 745 -2.32 0.87 8.63
C ASP A 745 -1.80 -0.42 7.98
N ASP A 746 -0.66 -0.38 7.27
CA ASP A 746 -0.08 -1.51 6.55
C ASP A 746 1.40 -1.61 6.88
N PHE A 747 1.72 -2.24 8.00
CA PHE A 747 3.05 -2.72 8.24
C PHE A 747 3.29 -4.00 7.43
N PHE A 748 4.08 -3.84 6.36
CA PHE A 748 4.66 -4.91 5.56
C PHE A 748 3.70 -6.01 5.08
N SER A 749 3.01 -5.79 4.00
CA SER A 749 2.88 -6.82 3.00
C SER A 749 3.83 -6.46 1.87
N CYS A 750 5.06 -6.93 1.92
CA CYS A 750 5.85 -7.07 0.70
C CYS A 750 5.19 -8.17 -0.11
N THR A 751 4.14 -7.86 -0.84
CA THR A 751 3.81 -8.66 -2.00
C THR A 751 4.75 -8.23 -3.10
N SER A 752 5.67 -9.12 -3.42
CA SER A 752 6.46 -9.09 -4.63
C SER A 752 5.55 -8.96 -5.84
N HIS A 753 5.43 -7.77 -6.38
CA HIS A 753 5.11 -7.49 -7.76
C HIS A 753 5.66 -6.11 -8.03
N ASP A 754 6.85 -6.09 -8.58
CA ASP A 754 7.30 -5.16 -9.61
C ASP A 754 8.74 -5.51 -9.96
N GLU A 755 8.87 -6.41 -10.92
CA GLU A 755 10.00 -6.43 -11.83
C GLU A 755 9.75 -5.33 -12.86
N ASP A 756 10.81 -4.64 -13.20
CA ASP A 756 10.95 -3.68 -14.28
C ASP A 756 10.52 -2.23 -14.01
N ALA A 757 11.50 -1.46 -13.53
CA ALA A 757 11.76 -0.12 -14.05
C ALA A 757 13.22 0.27 -13.74
N CYS A 758 14.07 0.14 -14.73
CA CYS A 758 15.27 0.98 -14.87
C CYS A 758 14.90 2.42 -15.06
#